data_9ac27d94880f5b0e264375fe2da149d9
#
_entry.id   9ac27d94880f5b0e264375fe2da149d9
#
_cell.length_a   1.000
_cell.length_b   1.000
_cell.length_c   1.000
_cell.angle_alpha   90.00
_cell.angle_beta   90.00
_cell.angle_gamma   90.00
#
_symmetry.space_group_name_H-M   'P 1'
#
loop_
_entity.id
_entity.type
_entity.pdbx_description
1 polymer ?
#
loop_
_entity_poly.entity_id
_entity_poly.type
_entity_poly.pdbx_seq_one_letter_code
_entity_poly.pdbx_strand_id
1 'polypeptide(L)'
;MRSQDEKLAGLSSAPGRLLPLTQVAPEQPLHRTLGLTDEELDRIRELLDRDPNDFELAVFSLLWSEHCGYKHSALLLKRLPSKGERVLQGPGENAGVIDLGDGEAVAFKVESHNHPSAVEPFQGAATGVGGILRDIVAMGARPIALLDGLRFAEPDHHFDRAVAGIGHYGNSVGVATVGGEAVFDEAYRDNCLVNAMCIGLLPSLRLLDSRARVKGAHVVLYGATTGRDGIGGASVLASAELGEEDTDKRPSVQVGDPFTGKKLIEASLELVEGGLVESLQDCGAAGLASSLAEMARDGAGIDVHLDRVPLRETGMDPWEIMISESQERMVAVVRPQMLEAVRGVCARWELDCTPIGDVSDTGELRAFYDDDLVGTIPASLLTDECPRYEVNREPHTLDDVEPSAHNSSPKAWIYERYDQLVGSRTVRRPGLDAAVLRLRPSLRGLAVSLQGPPPGERDPFRAGVLAVLGAARNVACAGGEPLALTDCLNFGSPDKPGIAWELEQAIEGIAEAAEALSIPIVSGNVSLYNDTDGRSIPPTPVAGCVGLVPDVRFVPGRWRSGDAVLLATAPGALDLDAEAALVRYVWKAAPVLTLAHDVSDGGLTEALHEAEAYSGLRADVELPKAAPGGQVLLACAPDDVERLGAKGLRRIGVVR
;
A
#
# COMPACT_ATOMS: atom_id res chain seq x y z
N MET A 1 -51.18 13.05 -33.26
CA MET A 1 -50.83 11.64 -33.17
C MET A 1 -50.22 11.17 -34.49
N ARG A 2 -48.93 11.21 -34.61
CA ARG A 2 -48.09 10.44 -35.55
C ARG A 2 -46.70 10.38 -34.94
N SER A 3 -46.39 9.21 -34.58
CA SER A 3 -45.25 8.42 -34.17
C SER A 3 -43.86 9.07 -34.13
N GLN A 4 -43.23 8.95 -32.92
CA GLN A 4 -41.83 9.19 -32.63
C GLN A 4 -40.94 7.97 -32.93
N ASP A 5 -41.32 7.07 -33.84
CA ASP A 5 -40.65 5.77 -34.05
C ASP A 5 -39.71 5.71 -35.27
N GLU A 6 -39.30 6.85 -35.85
CA GLU A 6 -38.45 6.84 -37.06
C GLU A 6 -37.08 7.53 -36.92
N LYS A 7 -36.50 7.61 -35.69
CA LYS A 7 -35.14 8.18 -35.50
C LYS A 7 -34.13 7.28 -34.78
N LEU A 8 -34.38 5.99 -34.65
CA LEU A 8 -33.49 5.03 -34.03
C LEU A 8 -32.96 3.91 -34.95
N ALA A 9 -32.86 4.17 -36.22
CA ALA A 9 -32.24 3.25 -37.18
C ALA A 9 -31.06 3.95 -37.88
N GLY A 10 -29.87 3.89 -37.28
CA GLY A 10 -28.69 4.45 -37.94
C GLY A 10 -27.41 4.57 -37.08
N LEU A 11 -27.35 3.97 -35.92
CA LEU A 11 -26.08 3.82 -35.20
C LEU A 11 -25.67 2.36 -35.19
N SER A 12 -25.08 1.91 -36.28
CA SER A 12 -24.24 0.71 -36.29
C SER A 12 -23.03 0.97 -35.44
N SER A 13 -23.00 0.36 -34.25
CA SER A 13 -21.81 0.28 -33.39
C SER A 13 -20.73 -0.55 -34.08
N ALA A 14 -19.82 0.12 -34.78
CA ALA A 14 -18.54 -0.51 -35.06
C ALA A 14 -17.79 -0.64 -33.72
N PRO A 15 -17.28 -1.85 -33.34
CA PRO A 15 -16.42 -1.98 -32.17
C PRO A 15 -15.18 -1.12 -32.39
N GLY A 16 -14.86 -0.23 -31.44
CA GLY A 16 -13.67 0.58 -31.48
C GLY A 16 -12.45 -0.37 -31.54
N ARG A 17 -11.82 -0.40 -32.70
CA ARG A 17 -10.48 -1.00 -32.85
C ARG A 17 -9.53 -0.15 -32.02
N LEU A 18 -9.09 -0.65 -30.89
CA LEU A 18 -7.83 -0.20 -30.32
C LEU A 18 -6.74 -0.46 -31.35
N LEU A 19 -5.99 0.56 -31.68
CA LEU A 19 -4.91 0.45 -32.66
C LEU A 19 -3.87 -0.55 -32.14
N PRO A 20 -3.45 -1.55 -32.93
CA PRO A 20 -2.28 -2.34 -32.60
C PRO A 20 -1.06 -1.41 -32.44
N LEU A 21 -0.06 -1.76 -31.61
CA LEU A 21 1.19 -1.01 -31.45
C LEU A 21 1.82 -0.59 -32.80
N THR A 22 1.54 -1.31 -33.87
CA THR A 22 1.97 -1.03 -35.25
C THR A 22 1.28 0.16 -35.92
N GLN A 23 0.33 0.86 -35.28
CA GLN A 23 -0.38 2.03 -35.82
C GLN A 23 -0.12 3.34 -35.06
N VAL A 24 0.86 3.34 -34.14
CA VAL A 24 1.39 4.60 -33.59
C VAL A 24 2.24 5.29 -34.65
N ALA A 25 2.14 6.61 -34.73
CA ALA A 25 2.72 7.46 -35.78
C ALA A 25 4.14 7.01 -36.19
N PRO A 26 4.49 7.01 -37.48
CA PRO A 26 5.70 6.35 -38.01
C PRO A 26 7.04 7.05 -37.71
N GLU A 27 7.14 7.86 -36.66
CA GLU A 27 8.33 8.67 -36.37
C GLU A 27 9.11 8.27 -35.10
N GLN A 28 8.56 7.41 -34.19
CA GLN A 28 9.30 6.99 -33.02
C GLN A 28 9.62 5.48 -33.00
N PRO A 29 10.84 5.07 -32.64
CA PRO A 29 11.21 3.66 -32.45
C PRO A 29 10.35 3.01 -31.34
N LEU A 30 10.04 1.70 -31.47
CA LEU A 30 9.17 0.97 -30.55
C LEU A 30 9.58 1.11 -29.07
N HIS A 31 10.87 1.00 -28.77
CA HIS A 31 11.37 1.12 -27.40
C HIS A 31 11.02 2.47 -26.74
N ARG A 32 11.09 3.58 -27.50
CA ARG A 32 10.70 4.91 -27.00
C ARG A 32 9.18 5.03 -26.80
N THR A 33 8.40 4.42 -27.69
CA THR A 33 6.94 4.34 -27.52
C THR A 33 6.56 3.56 -26.26
N LEU A 34 7.38 2.57 -25.91
CA LEU A 34 7.22 1.76 -24.68
C LEU A 34 7.84 2.42 -23.42
N GLY A 35 8.46 3.62 -23.54
CA GLY A 35 9.01 4.36 -22.40
C GLY A 35 10.45 4.00 -22.04
N LEU A 36 11.14 3.20 -22.86
CA LEU A 36 12.58 2.93 -22.71
C LEU A 36 13.42 4.03 -23.37
N THR A 37 14.52 4.42 -22.73
CA THR A 37 15.51 5.33 -23.30
C THR A 37 16.42 4.61 -24.31
N ASP A 38 17.14 5.37 -25.15
CA ASP A 38 18.14 4.78 -26.06
C ASP A 38 19.27 4.09 -25.29
N GLU A 39 19.65 4.66 -24.15
CA GLU A 39 20.70 4.11 -23.27
C GLU A 39 20.24 2.78 -22.64
N GLU A 40 18.98 2.69 -22.22
CA GLU A 40 18.39 1.45 -21.73
C GLU A 40 18.31 0.38 -22.82
N LEU A 41 17.92 0.74 -24.04
CA LEU A 41 17.94 -0.20 -25.17
C LEU A 41 19.35 -0.71 -25.48
N ASP A 42 20.35 0.17 -25.51
CA ASP A 42 21.74 -0.23 -25.74
C ASP A 42 22.24 -1.14 -24.62
N ARG A 43 21.84 -0.85 -23.38
CA ARG A 43 22.16 -1.72 -22.23
C ARG A 43 21.50 -3.09 -22.33
N ILE A 44 20.24 -3.16 -22.76
CA ILE A 44 19.54 -4.44 -23.00
C ILE A 44 20.26 -5.27 -24.06
N ARG A 45 20.70 -4.64 -25.17
CA ARG A 45 21.48 -5.30 -26.24
C ARG A 45 22.79 -5.87 -25.72
N GLU A 46 23.52 -5.10 -24.91
CA GLU A 46 24.75 -5.58 -24.28
C GLU A 46 24.52 -6.79 -23.39
N LEU A 47 23.48 -6.75 -22.54
CA LEU A 47 23.18 -7.78 -21.57
C LEU A 47 22.66 -9.07 -22.23
N LEU A 48 21.90 -8.96 -23.31
CA LEU A 48 21.38 -10.09 -24.06
C LEU A 48 22.39 -10.64 -25.10
N ASP A 49 23.45 -9.89 -25.43
CA ASP A 49 24.40 -10.16 -26.55
C ASP A 49 23.65 -10.33 -27.91
N ARG A 50 22.51 -9.64 -28.05
CA ARG A 50 21.66 -9.63 -29.27
C ARG A 50 20.63 -8.50 -29.20
N ASP A 51 19.97 -8.24 -30.34
CA ASP A 51 18.78 -7.37 -30.33
C ASP A 51 17.61 -8.06 -29.60
N PRO A 52 16.90 -7.36 -28.70
CA PRO A 52 15.64 -7.82 -28.16
C PRO A 52 14.54 -7.83 -29.22
N ASN A 53 13.60 -8.76 -29.17
CA ASN A 53 12.40 -8.71 -29.99
C ASN A 53 11.30 -7.85 -29.34
N ASP A 54 10.18 -7.65 -30.04
CA ASP A 54 9.09 -6.77 -29.59
C ASP A 54 8.46 -7.25 -28.28
N PHE A 55 8.30 -8.57 -28.08
CA PHE A 55 7.82 -9.15 -26.84
C PHE A 55 8.77 -8.84 -25.65
N GLU A 56 10.04 -9.06 -25.85
CA GLU A 56 11.08 -8.80 -24.84
C GLU A 56 11.15 -7.31 -24.48
N LEU A 57 11.06 -6.42 -25.50
CA LEU A 57 11.00 -4.98 -25.27
C LEU A 57 9.78 -4.59 -24.42
N ALA A 58 8.61 -5.18 -24.67
CA ALA A 58 7.41 -4.92 -23.87
C ALA A 58 7.60 -5.36 -22.41
N VAL A 59 8.24 -6.51 -22.17
CA VAL A 59 8.56 -6.99 -20.81
C VAL A 59 9.57 -6.07 -20.13
N PHE A 60 10.69 -5.75 -20.80
CA PHE A 60 11.69 -4.85 -20.23
C PHE A 60 11.13 -3.48 -19.91
N SER A 61 10.28 -2.91 -20.77
CA SER A 61 9.72 -1.56 -20.57
C SER A 61 8.96 -1.43 -19.25
N LEU A 62 8.25 -2.48 -18.84
CA LEU A 62 7.52 -2.49 -17.58
C LEU A 62 8.41 -2.83 -16.39
N LEU A 63 9.25 -3.86 -16.51
CA LEU A 63 10.09 -4.33 -15.39
C LEU A 63 11.24 -3.36 -15.09
N TRP A 64 11.67 -2.55 -16.08
CA TRP A 64 12.66 -1.48 -15.91
C TRP A 64 11.99 -0.10 -15.71
N SER A 65 10.68 -0.06 -15.50
CA SER A 65 9.99 1.16 -15.06
C SER A 65 10.33 1.50 -13.61
N GLU A 66 10.06 2.74 -13.17
CA GLU A 66 10.20 3.09 -11.75
C GLU A 66 9.30 2.27 -10.87
N HIS A 67 8.07 1.98 -11.35
CA HIS A 67 7.07 1.26 -10.57
C HIS A 67 7.50 -0.19 -10.23
N CYS A 68 8.13 -0.91 -11.16
CA CYS A 68 8.57 -2.29 -10.94
C CYS A 68 10.05 -2.39 -10.58
N GLY A 69 10.91 -1.61 -11.25
CA GLY A 69 12.37 -1.70 -11.14
C GLY A 69 12.98 -0.79 -10.07
N TYR A 70 12.22 0.20 -9.55
CA TYR A 70 12.72 1.17 -8.56
C TYR A 70 14.01 1.86 -9.00
N LYS A 71 14.15 2.15 -10.31
CA LYS A 71 15.42 2.57 -10.92
C LYS A 71 16.01 3.85 -10.35
N HIS A 72 15.19 4.78 -9.83
CA HIS A 72 15.64 6.03 -9.20
C HIS A 72 15.66 5.96 -7.67
N SER A 73 14.79 5.14 -7.06
CA SER A 73 14.59 5.10 -5.61
C SER A 73 15.37 3.98 -4.89
N ALA A 74 15.69 2.86 -5.57
CA ALA A 74 16.31 1.68 -4.95
C ALA A 74 17.58 1.96 -4.14
N LEU A 75 18.43 2.90 -4.58
CA LEU A 75 19.68 3.25 -3.88
C LEU A 75 19.39 4.01 -2.58
N LEU A 76 18.35 4.85 -2.55
CA LEU A 76 17.92 5.60 -1.38
C LEU A 76 17.23 4.70 -0.36
N LEU A 77 16.35 3.81 -0.81
CA LEU A 77 15.61 2.89 0.06
C LEU A 77 16.51 1.99 0.91
N LYS A 78 17.74 1.71 0.46
CA LYS A 78 18.74 0.95 1.25
C LYS A 78 19.16 1.64 2.55
N ARG A 79 18.89 2.94 2.71
CA ARG A 79 19.18 3.70 3.94
C ARG A 79 18.17 3.40 5.06
N LEU A 80 16.98 2.87 4.71
CA LEU A 80 15.94 2.58 5.68
C LEU A 80 16.35 1.42 6.59
N PRO A 81 16.20 1.53 7.93
CA PRO A 81 16.50 0.46 8.87
C PRO A 81 15.46 -0.66 8.74
N SER A 82 15.85 -1.80 8.16
CA SER A 82 14.92 -2.91 7.86
C SER A 82 15.15 -4.17 8.70
N LYS A 83 16.11 -4.16 9.61
CA LYS A 83 16.49 -5.33 10.41
C LYS A 83 16.03 -5.18 11.87
N GLY A 84 15.56 -6.28 12.46
CA GLY A 84 15.14 -6.34 13.84
C GLY A 84 14.98 -7.78 14.33
N GLU A 85 15.00 -8.00 15.63
CA GLU A 85 14.90 -9.34 16.22
C GLU A 85 13.59 -10.05 15.86
N ARG A 86 12.51 -9.28 15.67
CA ARG A 86 11.17 -9.81 15.34
C ARG A 86 10.90 -9.92 13.84
N VAL A 87 11.82 -9.45 12.98
CA VAL A 87 11.60 -9.47 11.54
C VAL A 87 11.76 -10.89 11.01
N LEU A 88 10.69 -11.46 10.50
CA LEU A 88 10.68 -12.75 9.82
C LEU A 88 10.87 -12.58 8.31
N GLN A 89 10.27 -11.52 7.73
CA GLN A 89 10.43 -11.11 6.34
C GLN A 89 10.55 -9.60 6.28
N GLY A 90 11.65 -9.12 5.73
CA GLY A 90 11.90 -7.72 5.41
C GLY A 90 11.51 -7.35 3.98
N PRO A 91 11.92 -6.15 3.48
CA PRO A 91 11.62 -5.70 2.12
C PRO A 91 12.13 -6.67 1.03
N GLY A 92 11.42 -6.74 -0.10
CA GLY A 92 11.77 -7.58 -1.26
C GLY A 92 10.84 -8.77 -1.52
N GLU A 93 9.79 -8.92 -0.72
CA GLU A 93 8.66 -9.83 -0.92
C GLU A 93 7.34 -9.04 -0.93
N ASN A 94 6.20 -9.71 -1.15
CA ASN A 94 4.88 -9.06 -1.26
C ASN A 94 4.54 -8.19 -0.05
N ALA A 95 4.91 -8.62 1.17
CA ALA A 95 4.72 -7.83 2.39
C ALA A 95 5.81 -8.11 3.42
N GLY A 96 5.99 -7.20 4.38
CA GLY A 96 6.82 -7.43 5.56
C GLY A 96 6.10 -8.27 6.59
N VAL A 97 6.87 -9.10 7.34
CA VAL A 97 6.31 -9.99 8.36
C VAL A 97 7.13 -9.92 9.64
N ILE A 98 6.45 -9.73 10.77
CA ILE A 98 7.08 -9.73 12.10
C ILE A 98 6.48 -10.79 13.02
N ASP A 99 7.30 -11.32 13.90
CA ASP A 99 6.91 -12.26 14.93
C ASP A 99 6.18 -11.55 16.08
N LEU A 100 5.00 -12.04 16.42
CA LEU A 100 4.22 -11.59 17.58
C LEU A 100 4.46 -12.42 18.84
N GLY A 101 5.26 -13.48 18.72
CA GLY A 101 5.41 -14.51 19.74
C GLY A 101 4.26 -15.53 19.75
N ASP A 102 4.42 -16.57 20.57
CA ASP A 102 3.46 -17.68 20.68
C ASP A 102 3.16 -18.41 19.37
N GLY A 103 4.05 -18.33 18.37
CA GLY A 103 3.90 -18.95 17.06
C GLY A 103 2.97 -18.19 16.10
N GLU A 104 2.59 -16.96 16.43
CA GLU A 104 1.82 -16.04 15.58
C GLU A 104 2.72 -14.98 14.95
N ALA A 105 2.42 -14.61 13.71
CA ALA A 105 3.07 -13.52 12.99
C ALA A 105 2.03 -12.61 12.34
N VAL A 106 2.44 -11.38 12.03
CA VAL A 106 1.63 -10.41 11.30
C VAL A 106 2.36 -9.98 10.02
N ALA A 107 1.68 -10.10 8.89
CA ALA A 107 2.09 -9.55 7.61
C ALA A 107 1.39 -8.22 7.40
N PHE A 108 2.09 -7.20 6.88
CA PHE A 108 1.47 -5.92 6.57
C PHE A 108 2.29 -5.14 5.53
N LYS A 109 1.58 -4.34 4.76
CA LYS A 109 2.13 -3.44 3.75
C LYS A 109 1.15 -2.31 3.50
N VAL A 110 1.66 -1.13 3.12
CA VAL A 110 0.90 -0.05 2.50
C VAL A 110 1.31 0.08 1.05
N GLU A 111 0.35 0.37 0.17
CA GLU A 111 0.57 0.56 -1.26
C GLU A 111 -0.24 1.73 -1.79
N SER A 112 0.30 2.42 -2.79
CA SER A 112 -0.36 3.52 -3.48
C SER A 112 -1.15 3.04 -4.68
N HIS A 113 -2.32 3.64 -4.91
CA HIS A 113 -3.10 3.47 -6.12
C HIS A 113 -3.58 4.83 -6.65
N ASN A 114 -2.63 5.78 -6.78
CA ASN A 114 -2.86 7.19 -7.03
C ASN A 114 -3.37 7.45 -8.46
N HIS A 115 -2.55 7.17 -9.48
CA HIS A 115 -2.89 7.44 -10.88
C HIS A 115 -4.20 6.79 -11.34
N PRO A 116 -4.47 5.51 -11.06
CA PRO A 116 -5.76 4.92 -11.40
C PRO A 116 -6.94 5.60 -10.70
N SER A 117 -6.75 6.07 -9.45
CA SER A 117 -7.77 6.78 -8.68
C SER A 117 -7.99 8.20 -9.18
N ALA A 118 -6.96 8.86 -9.72
CA ALA A 118 -7.10 10.16 -10.35
C ALA A 118 -7.93 10.09 -11.65
N VAL A 119 -7.82 8.98 -12.40
CA VAL A 119 -8.57 8.76 -13.65
C VAL A 119 -10.00 8.26 -13.41
N GLU A 120 -10.16 7.23 -12.57
CA GLU A 120 -11.47 6.65 -12.18
C GLU A 120 -11.46 6.31 -10.68
N PRO A 121 -11.93 7.22 -9.81
CA PRO A 121 -11.72 7.13 -8.37
C PRO A 121 -12.37 5.91 -7.71
N PHE A 122 -13.52 5.43 -8.21
CA PHE A 122 -14.17 4.28 -7.62
C PHE A 122 -13.40 2.98 -7.91
N GLN A 123 -13.10 2.73 -9.18
CA GLN A 123 -12.39 1.50 -9.57
C GLN A 123 -10.92 1.55 -9.16
N GLY A 124 -10.26 2.70 -9.28
CA GLY A 124 -8.90 2.87 -8.81
C GLY A 124 -8.74 2.58 -7.33
N ALA A 125 -9.58 3.16 -6.48
CA ALA A 125 -9.54 2.92 -5.04
C ALA A 125 -9.96 1.49 -4.66
N ALA A 126 -10.97 0.92 -5.33
CA ALA A 126 -11.39 -0.46 -5.13
C ALA A 126 -10.27 -1.45 -5.48
N THR A 127 -9.59 -1.26 -6.60
CA THR A 127 -8.48 -2.09 -7.05
C THR A 127 -7.26 -1.97 -6.13
N GLY A 128 -6.98 -0.78 -5.59
CA GLY A 128 -5.93 -0.59 -4.59
C GLY A 128 -6.17 -1.45 -3.34
N VAL A 129 -7.42 -1.52 -2.87
CA VAL A 129 -7.79 -2.46 -1.78
C VAL A 129 -7.63 -3.91 -2.21
N GLY A 130 -8.04 -4.27 -3.43
CA GLY A 130 -7.90 -5.63 -3.96
C GLY A 130 -6.44 -6.10 -4.06
N GLY A 131 -5.56 -5.23 -4.58
CA GLY A 131 -4.12 -5.49 -4.72
C GLY A 131 -3.46 -5.76 -3.38
N ILE A 132 -3.62 -4.84 -2.42
CA ILE A 132 -2.97 -4.98 -1.12
C ILE A 132 -3.48 -6.20 -0.32
N LEU A 133 -4.73 -6.63 -0.53
CA LEU A 133 -5.25 -7.87 0.06
C LEU A 133 -4.55 -9.10 -0.51
N ARG A 134 -4.27 -9.12 -1.83
CA ARG A 134 -3.58 -10.24 -2.50
C ARG A 134 -2.13 -10.35 -2.06
N ASP A 135 -1.42 -9.24 -1.88
CA ASP A 135 -0.06 -9.22 -1.32
C ASP A 135 0.01 -9.94 0.03
N ILE A 136 -0.92 -9.61 0.92
CA ILE A 136 -1.00 -10.22 2.24
C ILE A 136 -1.30 -11.73 2.14
N VAL A 137 -2.19 -12.11 1.22
CA VAL A 137 -2.54 -13.52 0.98
C VAL A 137 -1.38 -14.30 0.37
N ALA A 138 -0.57 -13.68 -0.50
CA ALA A 138 0.62 -14.28 -1.08
C ALA A 138 1.67 -14.66 -0.01
N MET A 139 1.72 -13.94 1.11
CA MET A 139 2.55 -14.31 2.28
C MET A 139 1.98 -15.48 3.10
N GLY A 140 0.82 -16.02 2.73
CA GLY A 140 0.10 -17.04 3.50
C GLY A 140 -0.69 -16.47 4.68
N ALA A 141 -0.87 -15.15 4.74
CA ALA A 141 -1.54 -14.47 5.83
C ALA A 141 -3.03 -14.20 5.54
N ARG A 142 -3.89 -14.39 6.54
CA ARG A 142 -5.31 -14.03 6.46
C ARG A 142 -5.48 -12.54 6.72
N PRO A 143 -5.97 -11.75 5.77
CA PRO A 143 -6.30 -10.35 5.98
C PRO A 143 -7.33 -10.19 7.12
N ILE A 144 -7.08 -9.24 8.03
CA ILE A 144 -7.94 -8.97 9.19
C ILE A 144 -8.33 -7.50 9.32
N ALA A 145 -7.58 -6.60 8.71
CA ALA A 145 -7.86 -5.17 8.75
C ALA A 145 -7.29 -4.43 7.55
N LEU A 146 -7.97 -3.34 7.19
CA LEU A 146 -7.56 -2.34 6.20
C LEU A 146 -7.50 -0.96 6.85
N LEU A 147 -6.60 -0.12 6.36
CA LEU A 147 -6.54 1.32 6.60
C LEU A 147 -6.34 2.04 5.25
N ASP A 148 -6.79 3.30 5.17
CA ASP A 148 -6.64 4.13 3.98
C ASP A 148 -5.99 5.48 4.29
N GLY A 149 -5.07 5.92 3.43
CA GLY A 149 -4.48 7.25 3.43
C GLY A 149 -4.98 8.02 2.21
N LEU A 150 -5.80 9.05 2.47
CA LEU A 150 -6.49 9.81 1.42
C LEU A 150 -6.02 11.26 1.40
N ARG A 151 -5.55 11.74 0.24
CA ARG A 151 -5.20 13.15 0.05
C ARG A 151 -5.85 13.69 -1.21
N PHE A 152 -6.69 14.69 -1.01
CA PHE A 152 -7.53 15.32 -2.05
C PHE A 152 -7.56 16.84 -1.84
N ALA A 153 -7.98 17.60 -2.84
CA ALA A 153 -8.13 19.02 -2.70
C ALA A 153 -9.26 19.40 -1.72
N GLU A 154 -10.38 18.73 -1.84
CA GLU A 154 -11.60 18.99 -1.08
C GLU A 154 -12.49 17.74 -1.02
N PRO A 155 -13.47 17.67 -0.08
CA PRO A 155 -14.41 16.55 0.00
C PRO A 155 -15.52 16.65 -1.08
N ASP A 156 -15.13 16.51 -2.31
CA ASP A 156 -15.99 16.59 -3.49
C ASP A 156 -16.52 15.23 -3.96
N HIS A 157 -17.13 15.20 -5.16
CA HIS A 157 -17.62 13.96 -5.75
C HIS A 157 -16.50 12.95 -6.06
N HIS A 158 -15.30 13.42 -6.43
CA HIS A 158 -14.16 12.54 -6.71
C HIS A 158 -13.71 11.81 -5.45
N PHE A 159 -13.56 12.54 -4.35
CA PHE A 159 -13.30 11.98 -3.03
C PHE A 159 -14.38 10.97 -2.60
N ASP A 160 -15.66 11.35 -2.76
CA ASP A 160 -16.79 10.47 -2.42
C ASP A 160 -16.76 9.14 -3.19
N ARG A 161 -16.35 9.18 -4.45
CA ARG A 161 -16.21 7.99 -5.29
C ARG A 161 -15.07 7.09 -4.82
N ALA A 162 -13.92 7.66 -4.45
CA ALA A 162 -12.79 6.90 -3.92
C ALA A 162 -13.16 6.19 -2.60
N VAL A 163 -13.76 6.91 -1.65
CA VAL A 163 -14.26 6.32 -0.39
C VAL A 163 -15.30 5.22 -0.65
N ALA A 164 -16.20 5.43 -1.64
CA ALA A 164 -17.17 4.40 -2.02
C ALA A 164 -16.50 3.15 -2.59
N GLY A 165 -15.43 3.29 -3.38
CA GLY A 165 -14.64 2.19 -3.94
C GLY A 165 -13.97 1.35 -2.85
N ILE A 166 -13.30 2.01 -1.89
CA ILE A 166 -12.68 1.35 -0.73
C ILE A 166 -13.72 0.57 0.07
N GLY A 167 -14.83 1.24 0.43
CA GLY A 167 -15.92 0.60 1.17
C GLY A 167 -16.56 -0.55 0.41
N HIS A 168 -16.77 -0.40 -0.90
CA HIS A 168 -17.32 -1.46 -1.75
C HIS A 168 -16.45 -2.72 -1.70
N TYR A 169 -15.15 -2.58 -1.90
CA TYR A 169 -14.26 -3.74 -1.93
C TYR A 169 -14.10 -4.35 -0.53
N GLY A 170 -13.68 -3.57 0.47
CA GLY A 170 -13.43 -4.04 1.83
C GLY A 170 -14.65 -4.69 2.48
N ASN A 171 -15.84 -4.06 2.37
CA ASN A 171 -17.08 -4.60 2.92
C ASN A 171 -17.50 -5.91 2.23
N SER A 172 -17.33 -6.00 0.90
CA SER A 172 -17.72 -7.19 0.13
C SER A 172 -16.83 -8.40 0.42
N VAL A 173 -15.51 -8.19 0.55
CA VAL A 173 -14.59 -9.28 0.93
C VAL A 173 -14.67 -9.63 2.40
N GLY A 174 -15.30 -8.79 3.22
CA GLY A 174 -15.46 -9.00 4.65
C GLY A 174 -14.16 -8.82 5.45
N VAL A 175 -13.40 -7.78 5.12
CA VAL A 175 -12.23 -7.31 5.88
C VAL A 175 -12.54 -5.91 6.43
N ALA A 176 -12.38 -5.73 7.74
CA ALA A 176 -12.74 -4.49 8.41
C ALA A 176 -11.80 -3.34 8.01
N THR A 177 -12.34 -2.20 7.56
CA THR A 177 -11.57 -0.97 7.41
C THR A 177 -11.63 -0.19 8.71
N VAL A 178 -10.51 -0.14 9.43
CA VAL A 178 -10.48 0.22 10.85
C VAL A 178 -9.84 1.56 11.17
N GLY A 179 -9.29 2.24 10.18
CA GLY A 179 -8.62 3.53 10.37
C GLY A 179 -7.99 4.05 9.09
N GLY A 180 -7.16 5.04 9.25
CA GLY A 180 -6.48 5.75 8.20
C GLY A 180 -6.48 7.25 8.43
N GLU A 181 -6.20 8.03 7.40
CA GLU A 181 -6.27 9.49 7.44
C GLU A 181 -6.96 10.06 6.19
N ALA A 182 -7.51 11.25 6.31
CA ALA A 182 -7.96 12.05 5.17
C ALA A 182 -7.49 13.49 5.34
N VAL A 183 -6.67 13.95 4.40
CA VAL A 183 -6.11 15.30 4.37
C VAL A 183 -6.58 16.02 3.10
N PHE A 184 -6.95 17.27 3.26
CA PHE A 184 -7.40 18.13 2.17
C PHE A 184 -6.41 19.29 1.96
N ASP A 185 -5.87 19.36 0.74
CA ASP A 185 -4.93 20.41 0.33
C ASP A 185 -5.07 20.63 -1.18
N GLU A 186 -5.16 21.88 -1.60
CA GLU A 186 -5.34 22.26 -2.99
C GLU A 186 -4.28 21.66 -3.94
N ALA A 187 -3.11 21.35 -3.43
CA ALA A 187 -2.03 20.75 -4.20
C ALA A 187 -2.38 19.35 -4.76
N TYR A 188 -3.39 18.68 -4.22
CA TYR A 188 -3.85 17.35 -4.72
C TYR A 188 -5.05 17.42 -5.67
N ARG A 189 -5.42 18.59 -6.19
CA ARG A 189 -6.65 18.78 -7.00
C ARG A 189 -6.68 17.87 -8.24
N ASP A 190 -5.61 17.85 -8.97
CA ASP A 190 -5.52 17.11 -10.24
C ASP A 190 -4.76 15.79 -10.10
N ASN A 191 -4.25 15.49 -8.91
CA ASN A 191 -3.48 14.29 -8.61
C ASN A 191 -3.72 13.87 -7.16
N CYS A 192 -4.84 13.20 -6.92
CA CYS A 192 -5.20 12.70 -5.61
C CYS A 192 -4.34 11.50 -5.20
N LEU A 193 -4.18 11.30 -3.89
CA LEU A 193 -3.52 10.13 -3.34
C LEU A 193 -4.53 9.20 -2.68
N VAL A 194 -4.42 7.92 -3.03
CA VAL A 194 -5.14 6.80 -2.41
C VAL A 194 -4.11 5.75 -2.04
N ASN A 195 -3.81 5.65 -0.75
CA ASN A 195 -2.91 4.64 -0.21
C ASN A 195 -3.73 3.65 0.61
N ALA A 196 -3.57 2.36 0.36
CA ALA A 196 -4.26 1.29 1.06
C ALA A 196 -3.27 0.44 1.86
N MET A 197 -3.52 0.26 3.15
CA MET A 197 -2.73 -0.62 4.02
C MET A 197 -3.55 -1.83 4.41
N CYS A 198 -2.95 -3.01 4.35
CA CYS A 198 -3.57 -4.24 4.83
C CYS A 198 -2.71 -4.94 5.88
N ILE A 199 -3.39 -5.54 6.85
CA ILE A 199 -2.80 -6.31 7.94
C ILE A 199 -3.39 -7.72 7.89
N GLY A 200 -2.54 -8.75 7.93
CA GLY A 200 -2.94 -10.15 7.97
C GLY A 200 -2.22 -10.94 9.06
N LEU A 201 -2.86 -12.00 9.52
CA LEU A 201 -2.30 -12.92 10.53
C LEU A 201 -1.97 -14.26 9.89
N LEU A 202 -0.86 -14.84 10.33
CA LEU A 202 -0.44 -16.19 9.96
C LEU A 202 0.26 -16.89 11.14
N PRO A 203 0.23 -18.24 11.17
CA PRO A 203 1.18 -18.99 11.98
C PRO A 203 2.60 -18.77 11.45
N SER A 204 3.56 -18.44 12.30
CA SER A 204 4.95 -18.12 11.88
C SER A 204 5.60 -19.22 11.03
N LEU A 205 5.23 -20.49 11.22
CA LEU A 205 5.72 -21.63 10.45
C LEU A 205 5.09 -21.77 9.05
N ARG A 206 4.08 -20.96 8.71
CA ARG A 206 3.38 -21.00 7.41
C ARG A 206 3.71 -19.79 6.53
N LEU A 207 4.74 -19.05 6.86
CA LEU A 207 5.22 -17.97 6.02
C LEU A 207 5.65 -18.53 4.68
N LEU A 208 5.05 -18.01 3.60
CA LEU A 208 5.44 -18.28 2.23
C LEU A 208 6.32 -17.15 1.68
N ASP A 209 7.08 -17.46 0.68
CA ASP A 209 7.72 -16.48 -0.20
C ASP A 209 7.31 -16.74 -1.67
N SER A 210 7.69 -15.84 -2.56
CA SER A 210 7.31 -15.91 -3.97
C SER A 210 8.14 -16.91 -4.80
N ARG A 211 9.26 -17.42 -4.31
CA ARG A 211 10.32 -18.10 -5.09
C ARG A 211 9.97 -19.47 -5.59
N ALA A 212 10.19 -19.73 -6.87
CA ALA A 212 9.98 -21.02 -7.52
C ALA A 212 11.21 -21.95 -7.34
N ARG A 213 11.32 -22.62 -6.17
CA ARG A 213 12.50 -23.46 -5.83
C ARG A 213 12.45 -24.91 -6.31
N VAL A 214 11.30 -25.39 -6.74
CA VAL A 214 11.08 -26.81 -7.02
C VAL A 214 11.08 -27.07 -8.52
N LYS A 215 12.21 -27.50 -9.08
CA LYS A 215 12.33 -27.86 -10.50
C LYS A 215 11.28 -28.92 -10.87
N GLY A 216 10.60 -28.72 -12.01
CA GLY A 216 9.55 -29.57 -12.52
C GLY A 216 8.21 -29.44 -11.79
N ALA A 217 8.08 -28.46 -10.88
CA ALA A 217 6.78 -28.06 -10.36
C ALA A 217 6.03 -27.24 -11.42
N HIS A 218 4.70 -27.35 -11.42
CA HIS A 218 3.86 -26.58 -12.31
C HIS A 218 3.72 -25.14 -11.83
N VAL A 219 3.70 -24.20 -12.77
CA VAL A 219 3.27 -22.82 -12.59
C VAL A 219 1.78 -22.77 -12.90
N VAL A 220 0.95 -22.51 -11.90
CA VAL A 220 -0.50 -22.59 -11.99
C VAL A 220 -1.10 -21.20 -11.81
N LEU A 221 -1.78 -20.71 -12.84
CA LEU A 221 -2.59 -19.49 -12.77
C LEU A 221 -4.00 -19.85 -12.31
N TYR A 222 -4.54 -19.13 -11.33
CA TYR A 222 -5.90 -19.33 -10.86
C TYR A 222 -6.56 -18.00 -10.48
N GLY A 223 -7.89 -17.95 -10.56
CA GLY A 223 -8.69 -16.77 -10.31
C GLY A 223 -9.51 -16.34 -11.52
N ALA A 224 -9.53 -15.04 -11.82
CA ALA A 224 -10.23 -14.46 -12.95
C ALA A 224 -9.53 -14.76 -14.29
N THR A 225 -10.27 -14.64 -15.40
CA THR A 225 -9.73 -14.73 -16.75
C THR A 225 -9.02 -13.45 -17.18
N THR A 226 -8.05 -13.57 -18.08
CA THR A 226 -7.22 -12.46 -18.56
C THR A 226 -7.88 -11.70 -19.70
N GLY A 227 -7.88 -10.37 -19.62
CA GLY A 227 -8.28 -9.43 -20.66
C GLY A 227 -7.20 -8.38 -20.89
N ARG A 228 -7.53 -7.29 -21.62
CA ARG A 228 -6.62 -6.17 -21.91
C ARG A 228 -6.59 -5.09 -20.82
N ASP A 229 -6.88 -5.44 -19.58
CA ASP A 229 -6.86 -4.48 -18.46
C ASP A 229 -5.44 -3.99 -18.19
N GLY A 230 -5.31 -2.72 -17.92
CA GLY A 230 -4.05 -2.09 -17.53
C GLY A 230 -3.03 -1.95 -18.67
N ILE A 231 -3.26 -2.50 -19.84
CA ILE A 231 -2.34 -2.39 -20.98
C ILE A 231 -2.28 -0.95 -21.47
N GLY A 232 -1.11 -0.30 -21.32
CA GLY A 232 -0.95 1.13 -21.52
C GLY A 232 -1.61 2.00 -20.43
N GLY A 233 -2.00 1.37 -19.32
CA GLY A 233 -2.66 1.98 -18.15
C GLY A 233 -1.73 2.23 -16.99
N ALA A 234 -1.94 1.53 -15.84
CA ALA A 234 -1.33 1.88 -14.56
C ALA A 234 0.20 1.95 -14.58
N SER A 235 0.90 0.97 -15.17
CA SER A 235 2.36 0.97 -15.24
C SER A 235 2.94 2.04 -16.17
N VAL A 236 2.22 2.39 -17.24
CA VAL A 236 2.62 3.48 -18.14
C VAL A 236 2.27 4.85 -17.53
N LEU A 237 1.06 4.97 -16.92
CA LEU A 237 0.63 6.19 -16.24
C LEU A 237 1.50 6.50 -15.01
N ALA A 238 1.95 5.48 -14.28
CA ALA A 238 2.83 5.64 -13.12
C ALA A 238 4.28 6.02 -13.48
N SER A 239 4.59 6.16 -14.78
CA SER A 239 5.89 6.57 -15.30
C SER A 239 5.80 7.79 -16.21
N ALA A 240 4.67 8.50 -16.24
CA ALA A 240 4.42 9.67 -17.06
C ALA A 240 3.54 10.70 -16.33
N GLU A 241 3.68 11.97 -16.67
CA GLU A 241 2.81 13.03 -16.17
C GLU A 241 1.36 12.84 -16.66
N LEU A 242 0.37 13.13 -15.80
CA LEU A 242 -1.03 13.20 -16.18
C LEU A 242 -1.31 14.46 -17.00
N GLY A 243 -2.11 14.36 -18.07
CA GLY A 243 -2.52 15.48 -18.93
C GLY A 243 -4.02 15.50 -19.21
N GLU A 244 -4.52 16.61 -19.78
CA GLU A 244 -5.96 16.78 -20.10
C GLU A 244 -6.53 15.68 -21.02
N GLU A 245 -5.68 15.00 -21.82
CA GLU A 245 -6.12 13.91 -22.73
C GLU A 245 -6.29 12.56 -22.01
N ASP A 246 -5.94 12.45 -20.73
CA ASP A 246 -5.96 11.17 -20.00
C ASP A 246 -7.37 10.69 -19.64
N THR A 247 -8.40 11.52 -19.81
CA THR A 247 -9.80 11.10 -19.72
C THR A 247 -10.17 10.04 -20.77
N ASP A 248 -9.45 9.98 -21.90
CA ASP A 248 -9.65 8.96 -22.94
C ASP A 248 -9.00 7.61 -22.54
N LYS A 249 -8.17 7.56 -21.50
CA LYS A 249 -7.53 6.34 -20.97
C LYS A 249 -8.40 5.54 -19.99
N ARG A 250 -9.62 5.99 -19.67
CA ARG A 250 -10.57 5.25 -18.83
C ARG A 250 -10.76 3.77 -19.20
N PRO A 251 -10.74 3.38 -20.49
CA PRO A 251 -10.86 1.97 -20.85
C PRO A 251 -9.69 1.09 -20.40
N SER A 252 -8.55 1.68 -20.08
CA SER A 252 -7.35 0.97 -19.59
C SER A 252 -7.24 0.88 -18.08
N VAL A 253 -8.20 1.45 -17.32
CA VAL A 253 -8.24 1.33 -15.86
C VAL A 253 -8.61 -0.09 -15.45
N GLN A 254 -7.88 -0.61 -14.48
CA GLN A 254 -8.16 -1.89 -13.85
C GLN A 254 -9.54 -1.87 -13.18
N VAL A 255 -10.27 -3.00 -13.25
CA VAL A 255 -11.59 -3.15 -12.61
C VAL A 255 -11.47 -4.15 -11.46
N GLY A 256 -11.76 -3.70 -10.25
CA GLY A 256 -11.78 -4.56 -9.06
C GLY A 256 -13.10 -5.32 -8.93
N ASP A 257 -13.05 -6.66 -8.84
CA ASP A 257 -14.19 -7.54 -8.56
C ASP A 257 -14.07 -8.16 -7.17
N PRO A 258 -14.66 -7.55 -6.12
CA PRO A 258 -14.55 -8.06 -4.76
C PRO A 258 -15.26 -9.41 -4.57
N PHE A 259 -16.18 -9.82 -5.45
CA PHE A 259 -16.81 -11.13 -5.35
C PHE A 259 -15.81 -12.24 -5.74
N THR A 260 -15.13 -12.09 -6.87
CA THR A 260 -14.05 -12.99 -7.25
C THR A 260 -12.87 -12.88 -6.30
N GLY A 261 -12.53 -11.65 -5.86
CA GLY A 261 -11.50 -11.38 -4.84
C GLY A 261 -11.74 -12.15 -3.54
N LYS A 262 -12.98 -12.20 -3.04
CA LYS A 262 -13.34 -12.99 -1.85
C LYS A 262 -13.09 -14.47 -2.05
N LYS A 263 -13.53 -15.04 -3.17
CA LYS A 263 -13.30 -16.45 -3.49
C LYS A 263 -11.80 -16.76 -3.57
N LEU A 264 -11.04 -15.87 -4.21
CA LEU A 264 -9.61 -16.00 -4.39
C LEU A 264 -8.85 -16.01 -3.05
N ILE A 265 -9.20 -15.09 -2.14
CA ILE A 265 -8.64 -15.04 -0.78
C ILE A 265 -8.87 -16.36 -0.05
N GLU A 266 -10.11 -16.87 -0.02
CA GLU A 266 -10.43 -18.08 0.72
C GLU A 266 -9.80 -19.32 0.07
N ALA A 267 -9.80 -19.41 -1.27
CA ALA A 267 -9.12 -20.48 -1.99
C ALA A 267 -7.61 -20.51 -1.71
N SER A 268 -6.95 -19.36 -1.81
CA SER A 268 -5.51 -19.25 -1.54
C SER A 268 -5.15 -19.65 -0.11
N LEU A 269 -5.92 -19.20 0.87
CA LEU A 269 -5.70 -19.58 2.27
C LEU A 269 -5.93 -21.09 2.50
N GLU A 270 -6.92 -21.70 1.84
CA GLU A 270 -7.14 -23.14 1.90
C GLU A 270 -5.98 -23.91 1.26
N LEU A 271 -5.43 -23.43 0.13
CA LEU A 271 -4.24 -24.01 -0.50
C LEU A 271 -3.02 -23.97 0.44
N VAL A 272 -2.80 -22.84 1.10
CA VAL A 272 -1.70 -22.66 2.06
C VAL A 272 -1.89 -23.55 3.30
N GLU A 273 -3.10 -23.54 3.88
CA GLU A 273 -3.43 -24.36 5.06
C GLU A 273 -3.30 -25.85 4.79
N GLY A 274 -3.63 -26.27 3.58
CA GLY A 274 -3.48 -27.64 3.10
C GLY A 274 -2.06 -28.06 2.74
N GLY A 275 -1.09 -27.11 2.69
CA GLY A 275 0.27 -27.38 2.21
C GLY A 275 0.31 -27.84 0.75
N LEU A 276 -0.59 -27.32 -0.09
CA LEU A 276 -0.78 -27.74 -1.48
C LEU A 276 0.07 -26.95 -2.47
N VAL A 277 0.65 -25.82 -2.02
CA VAL A 277 1.48 -24.92 -2.83
C VAL A 277 2.85 -24.73 -2.17
N GLU A 278 3.86 -24.50 -2.99
CA GLU A 278 5.24 -24.25 -2.54
C GLU A 278 5.50 -22.74 -2.36
N SER A 279 4.94 -21.94 -3.26
CA SER A 279 5.00 -20.48 -3.25
C SER A 279 3.77 -19.89 -3.91
N LEU A 280 3.48 -18.61 -3.59
CA LEU A 280 2.40 -17.83 -4.15
C LEU A 280 2.91 -16.44 -4.57
N GLN A 281 2.32 -15.92 -5.65
CA GLN A 281 2.51 -14.55 -6.09
C GLN A 281 1.18 -14.01 -6.62
N ASP A 282 0.87 -12.74 -6.36
CA ASP A 282 -0.27 -12.09 -7.00
C ASP A 282 0.08 -11.61 -8.42
N CYS A 283 -0.93 -11.37 -9.24
CA CYS A 283 -0.78 -10.68 -10.52
C CYS A 283 -1.26 -9.24 -10.35
N GLY A 284 -0.37 -8.38 -9.90
CA GLY A 284 -0.58 -6.94 -9.77
C GLY A 284 -0.12 -6.16 -11.01
N ALA A 285 0.69 -5.14 -10.79
CA ALA A 285 1.32 -4.35 -11.85
C ALA A 285 2.19 -5.22 -12.76
N ALA A 286 2.17 -4.94 -14.07
CA ALA A 286 2.84 -5.72 -15.12
C ALA A 286 2.40 -7.20 -15.20
N GLY A 287 1.36 -7.60 -14.50
CA GLY A 287 0.68 -8.89 -14.64
C GLY A 287 1.57 -10.11 -14.46
N LEU A 288 1.56 -11.03 -15.45
CA LEU A 288 2.38 -12.24 -15.42
C LEU A 288 3.88 -11.94 -15.56
N ALA A 289 4.26 -10.83 -16.21
CA ALA A 289 5.66 -10.49 -16.39
C ALA A 289 6.37 -10.26 -15.06
N SER A 290 5.79 -9.45 -14.15
CA SER A 290 6.36 -9.21 -12.82
C SER A 290 6.27 -10.45 -11.95
N SER A 291 5.09 -11.08 -11.87
CA SER A 291 4.88 -12.25 -11.01
C SER A 291 5.87 -13.37 -11.33
N LEU A 292 6.02 -13.72 -12.62
CA LEU A 292 6.91 -14.82 -13.03
C LEU A 292 8.40 -14.45 -12.93
N ALA A 293 8.78 -13.18 -13.20
CA ALA A 293 10.15 -12.71 -13.00
C ALA A 293 10.56 -12.80 -11.54
N GLU A 294 9.69 -12.35 -10.63
CA GLU A 294 9.93 -12.42 -9.19
C GLU A 294 9.99 -13.84 -8.66
N MET A 295 9.16 -14.75 -9.17
CA MET A 295 9.21 -16.17 -8.84
C MET A 295 10.48 -16.86 -9.35
N ALA A 296 11.04 -16.38 -10.47
CA ALA A 296 12.25 -16.96 -11.10
C ALA A 296 13.57 -16.44 -10.49
N ARG A 297 13.54 -15.69 -9.38
CA ARG A 297 14.75 -15.20 -8.69
C ARG A 297 15.66 -16.34 -8.22
N ASP A 298 16.91 -15.98 -7.88
CA ASP A 298 17.92 -16.87 -7.30
C ASP A 298 18.30 -18.06 -8.20
N GLY A 299 18.24 -17.90 -9.53
CA GLY A 299 18.69 -18.89 -10.51
C GLY A 299 17.66 -19.96 -10.88
N ALA A 300 16.42 -19.83 -10.41
CA ALA A 300 15.30 -20.57 -10.98
C ALA A 300 14.99 -20.06 -12.39
N GLY A 301 14.38 -20.90 -13.22
CA GLY A 301 13.80 -20.50 -14.50
C GLY A 301 12.33 -20.86 -14.54
N ILE A 302 11.58 -20.20 -15.41
CA ILE A 302 10.17 -20.49 -15.65
C ILE A 302 9.93 -20.56 -17.16
N ASP A 303 9.32 -21.65 -17.59
CA ASP A 303 8.79 -21.85 -18.93
C ASP A 303 7.28 -21.60 -18.88
N VAL A 304 6.80 -20.52 -19.50
CA VAL A 304 5.38 -20.17 -19.53
C VAL A 304 4.79 -20.34 -20.92
N HIS A 305 3.63 -20.97 -21.02
CA HIS A 305 2.86 -21.18 -22.25
C HIS A 305 1.66 -20.24 -22.27
N LEU A 306 1.77 -19.13 -22.98
CA LEU A 306 0.77 -18.07 -22.99
C LEU A 306 -0.54 -18.46 -23.68
N ASP A 307 -0.48 -19.40 -24.63
CA ASP A 307 -1.64 -20.03 -25.26
C ASP A 307 -2.54 -20.81 -24.30
N ARG A 308 -2.02 -21.18 -23.11
CA ARG A 308 -2.78 -21.86 -22.04
C ARG A 308 -3.46 -20.91 -21.06
N VAL A 309 -3.13 -19.62 -21.10
CA VAL A 309 -3.72 -18.64 -20.20
C VAL A 309 -5.21 -18.48 -20.51
N PRO A 310 -6.12 -18.62 -19.53
CA PRO A 310 -7.56 -18.41 -19.75
C PRO A 310 -7.85 -16.97 -20.11
N LEU A 311 -8.39 -16.74 -21.31
CA LEU A 311 -8.71 -15.40 -21.84
C LEU A 311 -10.20 -15.16 -21.83
N ARG A 312 -10.62 -13.93 -21.49
CA ARG A 312 -11.99 -13.43 -21.67
C ARG A 312 -12.16 -12.64 -22.95
N GLU A 313 -11.07 -12.29 -23.63
CA GLU A 313 -11.03 -11.57 -24.88
C GLU A 313 -10.32 -12.39 -25.95
N THR A 314 -10.81 -12.31 -27.18
CA THR A 314 -10.19 -13.00 -28.32
C THR A 314 -9.15 -12.13 -29.00
N GLY A 315 -8.15 -12.77 -29.63
CA GLY A 315 -7.14 -12.10 -30.45
C GLY A 315 -6.18 -11.23 -29.64
N MET A 316 -5.87 -11.63 -28.42
CA MET A 316 -4.77 -11.07 -27.65
C MET A 316 -3.44 -11.61 -28.19
N ASP A 317 -2.48 -10.69 -28.37
CA ASP A 317 -1.12 -11.06 -28.72
C ASP A 317 -0.34 -11.60 -27.48
N PRO A 318 0.70 -12.40 -27.67
CA PRO A 318 1.48 -12.97 -26.56
C PRO A 318 1.98 -11.92 -25.55
N TRP A 319 2.45 -10.77 -26.02
CA TRP A 319 2.91 -9.70 -25.13
C TRP A 319 1.74 -9.07 -24.33
N GLU A 320 0.54 -8.92 -24.93
CA GLU A 320 -0.64 -8.43 -24.23
C GLU A 320 -1.06 -9.37 -23.10
N ILE A 321 -0.99 -10.69 -23.33
CA ILE A 321 -1.29 -11.71 -22.31
C ILE A 321 -0.28 -11.62 -21.15
N MET A 322 1.00 -11.45 -21.48
CA MET A 322 2.10 -11.42 -20.50
C MET A 322 2.01 -10.21 -19.57
N ILE A 323 1.69 -9.03 -20.12
CA ILE A 323 1.70 -7.76 -19.37
C ILE A 323 0.32 -7.30 -18.88
N SER A 324 -0.74 -8.05 -19.20
CA SER A 324 -2.10 -7.70 -18.75
C SER A 324 -2.16 -7.59 -17.23
N GLU A 325 -2.78 -6.52 -16.73
CA GLU A 325 -2.99 -6.27 -15.31
C GLU A 325 -4.42 -6.63 -14.85
N SER A 326 -5.07 -7.61 -15.51
CA SER A 326 -6.36 -8.13 -15.06
C SER A 326 -6.28 -8.55 -13.61
N GLN A 327 -7.20 -8.05 -12.81
CA GLN A 327 -7.21 -8.22 -11.36
C GLN A 327 -7.74 -9.61 -10.94
N GLU A 328 -7.69 -9.92 -9.66
CA GLU A 328 -8.16 -11.16 -9.03
C GLU A 328 -7.54 -12.43 -9.63
N ARG A 329 -6.24 -12.37 -9.92
CA ARG A 329 -5.43 -13.51 -10.37
C ARG A 329 -4.26 -13.75 -9.41
N MET A 330 -3.92 -15.01 -9.21
CA MET A 330 -2.76 -15.46 -8.46
C MET A 330 -2.00 -16.54 -9.23
N VAL A 331 -0.69 -16.60 -9.03
CA VAL A 331 0.18 -17.66 -9.54
C VAL A 331 0.71 -18.47 -8.37
N ALA A 332 0.66 -19.80 -8.50
CA ALA A 332 1.18 -20.74 -7.51
C ALA A 332 2.22 -21.68 -8.14
N VAL A 333 3.26 -22.01 -7.38
CA VAL A 333 4.13 -23.16 -7.70
C VAL A 333 3.58 -24.40 -7.03
N VAL A 334 3.26 -25.42 -7.82
CA VAL A 334 2.53 -26.61 -7.38
C VAL A 334 3.29 -27.87 -7.80
N ARG A 335 3.61 -28.75 -6.84
CA ARG A 335 4.20 -30.06 -7.18
C ARG A 335 3.24 -30.88 -8.03
N PRO A 336 3.72 -31.67 -9.03
CA PRO A 336 2.84 -32.41 -9.92
C PRO A 336 1.80 -33.27 -9.20
N GLN A 337 2.19 -33.92 -8.09
CA GLN A 337 1.29 -34.78 -7.31
C GLN A 337 0.21 -34.02 -6.55
N MET A 338 0.33 -32.69 -6.37
CA MET A 338 -0.65 -31.84 -5.68
C MET A 338 -1.63 -31.16 -6.64
N LEU A 339 -1.39 -31.18 -7.94
CA LEU A 339 -2.17 -30.44 -8.94
C LEU A 339 -3.67 -30.72 -8.87
N GLU A 340 -4.06 -32.00 -8.77
CA GLU A 340 -5.47 -32.37 -8.69
C GLU A 340 -6.14 -31.90 -7.38
N ALA A 341 -5.39 -31.86 -6.27
CA ALA A 341 -5.90 -31.31 -5.02
C ALA A 341 -6.10 -29.78 -5.13
N VAL A 342 -5.16 -29.07 -5.76
CA VAL A 342 -5.26 -27.62 -6.05
C VAL A 342 -6.47 -27.34 -6.93
N ARG A 343 -6.66 -28.09 -8.02
CA ARG A 343 -7.84 -27.98 -8.89
C ARG A 343 -9.14 -28.23 -8.11
N GLY A 344 -9.14 -29.18 -7.20
CA GLY A 344 -10.28 -29.48 -6.33
C GLY A 344 -10.64 -28.34 -5.40
N VAL A 345 -9.64 -27.61 -4.86
CA VAL A 345 -9.87 -26.39 -4.05
C VAL A 345 -10.46 -25.29 -4.94
N CYS A 346 -9.80 -24.95 -6.06
CA CYS A 346 -10.27 -23.91 -6.97
C CYS A 346 -11.69 -24.17 -7.47
N ALA A 347 -12.01 -25.42 -7.84
CA ALA A 347 -13.35 -25.81 -8.28
C ALA A 347 -14.44 -25.61 -7.18
N ARG A 348 -14.12 -25.85 -5.90
CA ARG A 348 -15.06 -25.59 -4.79
C ARG A 348 -15.37 -24.09 -4.65
N TRP A 349 -14.39 -23.25 -4.95
CA TRP A 349 -14.55 -21.79 -4.93
C TRP A 349 -15.00 -21.22 -6.29
N GLU A 350 -15.28 -22.10 -7.28
CA GLU A 350 -15.71 -21.69 -8.64
C GLU A 350 -14.70 -20.74 -9.30
N LEU A 351 -13.41 -21.05 -9.19
CA LEU A 351 -12.31 -20.33 -9.81
C LEU A 351 -11.69 -21.15 -10.92
N ASP A 352 -11.28 -20.50 -12.00
CA ASP A 352 -10.42 -21.11 -13.01
C ASP A 352 -9.07 -21.49 -12.41
N CYS A 353 -8.48 -22.60 -12.88
CA CYS A 353 -7.21 -23.11 -12.38
C CYS A 353 -6.48 -23.85 -13.51
N THR A 354 -5.47 -23.21 -14.06
CA THR A 354 -4.78 -23.70 -15.27
C THR A 354 -3.27 -23.75 -15.05
N PRO A 355 -2.62 -24.91 -15.27
CA PRO A 355 -1.16 -24.99 -15.38
C PRO A 355 -0.73 -24.28 -16.65
N ILE A 356 -0.08 -23.13 -16.49
CA ILE A 356 0.40 -22.29 -17.59
C ILE A 356 1.88 -22.50 -17.89
N GLY A 357 2.60 -23.28 -17.07
CA GLY A 357 4.03 -23.49 -17.25
C GLY A 357 4.65 -24.41 -16.24
N ASP A 358 5.96 -24.47 -16.26
CA ASP A 358 6.77 -25.32 -15.39
C ASP A 358 8.02 -24.59 -14.90
N VAL A 359 8.46 -24.91 -13.69
CA VAL A 359 9.71 -24.42 -13.10
C VAL A 359 10.89 -25.17 -13.69
N SER A 360 11.87 -24.45 -14.21
CA SER A 360 13.11 -24.98 -14.76
C SER A 360 14.33 -24.56 -13.92
N ASP A 361 15.54 -24.98 -14.33
CA ASP A 361 16.82 -24.56 -13.77
C ASP A 361 17.67 -23.77 -14.78
N THR A 362 17.00 -23.15 -15.74
CA THR A 362 17.67 -22.35 -16.78
C THR A 362 18.14 -20.98 -16.31
N GLY A 363 17.52 -20.45 -15.25
CA GLY A 363 17.70 -19.04 -14.83
C GLY A 363 17.01 -18.03 -15.74
N GLU A 364 16.16 -18.51 -16.65
CA GLU A 364 15.50 -17.69 -17.68
C GLU A 364 13.99 -17.71 -17.51
N LEU A 365 13.36 -16.62 -17.82
CA LEU A 365 11.94 -16.53 -18.13
C LEU A 365 11.76 -16.75 -19.62
N ARG A 366 11.23 -17.93 -19.99
CA ARG A 366 10.98 -18.32 -21.39
C ARG A 366 9.49 -18.36 -21.65
N ALA A 367 9.04 -17.60 -22.64
CA ALA A 367 7.64 -17.53 -23.03
C ALA A 367 7.42 -18.25 -24.36
N PHE A 368 6.40 -19.11 -24.37
CA PHE A 368 5.97 -19.87 -25.53
C PHE A 368 4.53 -19.51 -25.92
N TYR A 369 4.24 -19.57 -27.22
CA TYR A 369 2.89 -19.42 -27.77
C TYR A 369 2.73 -20.35 -28.98
N ASP A 370 1.73 -21.24 -28.96
CA ASP A 370 1.55 -22.32 -29.95
C ASP A 370 2.85 -23.14 -30.18
N ASP A 371 3.56 -23.47 -29.08
CA ASP A 371 4.87 -24.16 -29.06
C ASP A 371 6.07 -23.35 -29.62
N ASP A 372 5.86 -22.15 -30.16
CA ASP A 372 6.95 -21.27 -30.61
C ASP A 372 7.52 -20.48 -29.42
N LEU A 373 8.85 -20.37 -29.34
CA LEU A 373 9.52 -19.52 -28.35
C LEU A 373 9.40 -18.04 -28.77
N VAL A 374 8.56 -17.27 -28.04
CA VAL A 374 8.31 -15.87 -28.36
C VAL A 374 9.19 -14.88 -27.57
N GLY A 375 9.81 -15.34 -26.48
CA GLY A 375 10.78 -14.54 -25.72
C GLY A 375 11.60 -15.38 -24.75
N THR A 376 12.83 -14.97 -24.50
CA THR A 376 13.74 -15.55 -23.52
C THR A 376 14.60 -14.46 -22.89
N ILE A 377 14.44 -14.27 -21.58
CA ILE A 377 15.13 -13.22 -20.81
C ILE A 377 15.70 -13.86 -19.53
N PRO A 378 16.99 -13.67 -19.22
CA PRO A 378 17.51 -14.02 -17.91
C PRO A 378 16.71 -13.34 -16.81
N ALA A 379 16.17 -14.11 -15.86
CA ALA A 379 15.28 -13.57 -14.83
C ALA A 379 15.95 -12.48 -13.97
N SER A 380 17.27 -12.58 -13.75
CA SER A 380 18.04 -11.57 -13.02
C SER A 380 17.99 -10.19 -13.66
N LEU A 381 17.91 -10.12 -15.01
CA LEU A 381 17.82 -8.85 -15.74
C LEU A 381 16.49 -8.12 -15.51
N LEU A 382 15.45 -8.87 -15.14
CA LEU A 382 14.12 -8.33 -14.87
C LEU A 382 13.91 -7.97 -13.38
N THR A 383 14.83 -8.35 -12.50
CA THR A 383 14.72 -8.17 -11.04
C THR A 383 15.95 -7.50 -10.44
N ASP A 384 17.03 -8.25 -10.24
CA ASP A 384 18.19 -7.78 -9.46
C ASP A 384 19.12 -6.85 -10.25
N GLU A 385 19.17 -7.00 -11.58
CA GLU A 385 20.04 -6.26 -12.50
C GLU A 385 19.32 -5.12 -13.24
N CYS A 386 18.11 -4.74 -12.80
CA CYS A 386 17.45 -3.54 -13.28
C CYS A 386 18.38 -2.32 -13.14
N PRO A 387 18.36 -1.36 -14.10
CA PRO A 387 19.13 -0.14 -13.98
C PRO A 387 18.83 0.59 -12.67
N ARG A 388 19.87 1.16 -12.07
CA ARG A 388 19.74 1.97 -10.85
C ARG A 388 20.52 3.24 -11.06
N TYR A 389 19.80 4.36 -11.10
CA TYR A 389 20.37 5.66 -11.43
C TYR A 389 20.68 6.46 -10.16
N GLU A 390 21.83 7.11 -10.18
CA GLU A 390 22.07 8.24 -9.30
C GLU A 390 21.42 9.48 -9.91
N VAL A 391 20.37 9.98 -9.27
CA VAL A 391 19.68 11.19 -9.74
C VAL A 391 20.40 12.44 -9.27
N ASN A 392 20.40 13.47 -10.13
CA ASN A 392 20.88 14.80 -9.75
C ASN A 392 19.92 15.40 -8.72
N ARG A 393 20.46 16.04 -7.68
CA ARG A 393 19.69 16.59 -6.55
C ARG A 393 20.05 18.04 -6.32
N GLU A 394 19.07 18.91 -6.34
CA GLU A 394 19.24 20.34 -6.11
C GLU A 394 18.31 20.78 -4.98
N PRO A 395 18.85 21.21 -3.82
CA PRO A 395 18.05 21.75 -2.75
C PRO A 395 17.23 22.95 -3.22
N HIS A 396 15.96 22.98 -2.82
CA HIS A 396 15.11 24.14 -3.01
C HIS A 396 14.23 24.37 -1.77
N THR A 397 13.63 25.54 -1.71
CA THR A 397 12.73 25.88 -0.60
C THR A 397 11.29 25.73 -1.06
N LEU A 398 10.50 25.04 -0.28
CA LEU A 398 9.05 24.98 -0.41
C LEU A 398 8.45 25.90 0.63
N ASP A 399 7.50 26.75 0.22
CA ASP A 399 6.80 27.64 1.12
C ASP A 399 5.72 26.87 1.90
N ASP A 400 5.64 27.09 3.21
CA ASP A 400 4.54 26.56 4.02
C ASP A 400 3.20 27.08 3.52
N VAL A 401 2.18 26.24 3.55
CA VAL A 401 0.83 26.55 3.08
C VAL A 401 -0.15 26.48 4.26
N GLU A 402 -1.04 27.46 4.36
CA GLU A 402 -2.12 27.42 5.35
C GLU A 402 -3.00 26.19 5.12
N PRO A 403 -3.22 25.35 6.14
CA PRO A 403 -4.06 24.17 6.03
C PRO A 403 -5.50 24.52 5.62
N SER A 404 -6.09 23.68 4.76
CA SER A 404 -7.51 23.81 4.38
C SER A 404 -8.41 23.69 5.61
N ALA A 405 -9.46 24.51 5.68
CA ALA A 405 -10.48 24.44 6.74
C ALA A 405 -11.20 23.07 6.81
N HIS A 406 -11.19 22.31 5.73
CA HIS A 406 -11.74 20.94 5.71
C HIS A 406 -10.99 19.97 6.63
N ASN A 407 -9.74 20.25 6.98
CA ASN A 407 -8.96 19.41 7.89
C ASN A 407 -9.46 19.48 9.33
N SER A 408 -10.02 20.60 9.77
CA SER A 408 -10.62 20.76 11.10
C SER A 408 -12.04 20.19 11.23
N SER A 409 -12.59 19.59 10.18
CA SER A 409 -13.94 19.01 10.22
C SER A 409 -13.90 17.56 10.72
N PRO A 410 -14.87 17.10 11.53
CA PRO A 410 -14.96 15.71 11.95
C PRO A 410 -15.00 14.75 10.75
N LYS A 411 -14.24 13.64 10.81
CA LYS A 411 -14.09 12.68 9.71
C LYS A 411 -15.04 11.46 9.83
N ALA A 412 -15.96 11.44 10.80
CA ALA A 412 -16.87 10.33 11.05
C ALA A 412 -17.67 9.91 9.80
N TRP A 413 -18.10 10.86 8.99
CA TRP A 413 -18.84 10.64 7.75
C TRP A 413 -18.05 9.82 6.69
N ILE A 414 -16.71 9.70 6.82
CA ILE A 414 -15.86 8.87 5.98
C ILE A 414 -15.89 7.44 6.50
N TYR A 415 -15.40 7.20 7.72
CA TYR A 415 -15.23 5.85 8.25
C TYR A 415 -16.54 5.15 8.65
N GLU A 416 -17.65 5.87 8.81
CA GLU A 416 -18.97 5.28 9.00
C GLU A 416 -19.51 4.55 7.74
N ARG A 417 -18.90 4.78 6.58
CA ARG A 417 -19.20 4.08 5.31
C ARG A 417 -18.54 2.70 5.22
N TYR A 418 -17.60 2.41 6.10
CA TYR A 418 -16.86 1.16 6.15
C TYR A 418 -17.40 0.23 7.22
N ASP A 419 -17.38 -1.08 6.95
CA ASP A 419 -17.58 -2.07 8.01
C ASP A 419 -16.31 -2.14 8.87
N GLN A 420 -16.42 -1.69 10.09
CA GLN A 420 -15.32 -1.63 11.06
C GLN A 420 -15.28 -2.86 11.97
N LEU A 421 -16.26 -3.75 11.90
CA LEU A 421 -16.50 -4.80 12.89
C LEU A 421 -16.51 -6.22 12.32
N VAL A 422 -16.57 -6.39 11.01
CA VAL A 422 -16.52 -7.70 10.37
C VAL A 422 -15.30 -8.50 10.86
N GLY A 423 -15.44 -9.80 11.04
CA GLY A 423 -14.43 -10.64 11.70
C GLY A 423 -14.41 -10.53 13.23
N SER A 424 -15.16 -9.57 13.83
CA SER A 424 -15.35 -9.38 15.28
C SER A 424 -14.04 -9.29 16.09
N ARG A 425 -13.00 -8.69 15.55
CA ARG A 425 -11.71 -8.47 16.23
C ARG A 425 -11.55 -7.05 16.78
N THR A 426 -12.27 -6.08 16.23
CA THR A 426 -12.14 -4.66 16.55
C THR A 426 -12.56 -4.36 17.97
N VAL A 427 -11.62 -3.92 18.81
CA VAL A 427 -11.83 -3.49 20.20
C VAL A 427 -11.96 -1.98 20.28
N ARG A 428 -11.08 -1.24 19.58
CA ARG A 428 -11.13 0.21 19.44
C ARG A 428 -11.39 0.56 17.98
N ARG A 429 -12.48 1.28 17.74
CA ARG A 429 -12.92 1.74 16.42
C ARG A 429 -12.20 3.01 16.00
N PRO A 430 -12.29 3.43 14.73
CA PRO A 430 -11.89 4.76 14.28
C PRO A 430 -12.52 5.90 15.11
N GLY A 431 -11.87 7.05 15.11
CA GLY A 431 -12.31 8.28 15.79
C GLY A 431 -11.31 8.83 16.80
N LEU A 432 -10.22 8.12 17.05
CA LEU A 432 -9.00 8.55 17.72
C LEU A 432 -7.80 7.93 16.98
N ASP A 433 -6.63 7.93 17.58
CA ASP A 433 -5.30 7.70 17.00
C ASP A 433 -5.13 6.38 16.21
N ALA A 434 -5.29 5.23 16.88
CA ALA A 434 -5.10 3.91 16.28
C ALA A 434 -6.26 2.97 16.57
N ALA A 435 -6.57 2.09 15.65
CA ALA A 435 -7.48 0.98 15.90
C ALA A 435 -6.79 -0.13 16.70
N VAL A 436 -7.57 -0.89 17.46
CA VAL A 436 -7.08 -2.07 18.19
C VAL A 436 -7.89 -3.30 17.80
N LEU A 437 -7.17 -4.34 17.38
CA LEU A 437 -7.72 -5.63 16.96
C LEU A 437 -7.29 -6.71 17.95
N ARG A 438 -8.22 -7.49 18.46
CA ARG A 438 -7.90 -8.60 19.38
C ARG A 438 -7.30 -9.79 18.64
N LEU A 439 -6.20 -10.33 19.16
CA LEU A 439 -5.58 -11.60 18.75
C LEU A 439 -6.26 -12.75 19.50
N ARG A 440 -7.26 -13.37 18.86
CA ARG A 440 -8.00 -14.47 19.47
C ARG A 440 -7.22 -15.77 19.44
N PRO A 441 -7.35 -16.62 20.47
CA PRO A 441 -8.24 -16.53 21.64
C PRO A 441 -7.69 -15.69 22.77
N SER A 442 -6.45 -15.21 22.70
CA SER A 442 -5.78 -14.46 23.76
C SER A 442 -6.45 -13.09 24.03
N LEU A 443 -5.96 -12.40 25.06
CA LEU A 443 -6.30 -11.01 25.34
C LEU A 443 -5.32 -10.03 24.72
N ARG A 444 -4.28 -10.50 24.03
CA ARG A 444 -3.37 -9.64 23.27
C ARG A 444 -4.12 -8.96 22.13
N GLY A 445 -3.60 -7.86 21.65
CA GLY A 445 -4.14 -7.14 20.50
C GLY A 445 -3.06 -6.54 19.62
N LEU A 446 -3.45 -6.13 18.42
CA LEU A 446 -2.65 -5.29 17.53
C LEU A 446 -3.24 -3.87 17.55
N ALA A 447 -2.42 -2.88 17.81
CA ALA A 447 -2.69 -1.50 17.52
C ALA A 447 -2.13 -1.18 16.14
N VAL A 448 -2.93 -0.53 15.29
CA VAL A 448 -2.56 -0.25 13.90
C VAL A 448 -2.92 1.18 13.52
N SER A 449 -2.01 1.88 12.87
CA SER A 449 -2.17 3.25 12.41
C SER A 449 -1.55 3.47 11.05
N LEU A 450 -2.03 4.47 10.34
CA LEU A 450 -1.48 4.97 9.08
C LEU A 450 -1.51 6.48 9.14
N GLN A 451 -0.37 7.13 8.88
CA GLN A 451 -0.24 8.58 8.98
C GLN A 451 0.80 9.13 8.00
N GLY A 452 0.49 10.24 7.36
CA GLY A 452 1.42 11.04 6.58
C GLY A 452 1.77 12.36 7.26
N PRO A 453 2.42 13.28 6.55
CA PRO A 453 2.75 14.61 7.08
C PRO A 453 1.48 15.40 7.41
N PRO A 454 1.54 16.28 8.42
CA PRO A 454 0.44 17.20 8.75
C PRO A 454 0.03 18.05 7.54
N PRO A 455 -1.23 18.49 7.47
CA PRO A 455 -1.68 19.42 6.43
C PRO A 455 -0.82 20.69 6.39
N GLY A 456 -0.35 21.05 5.19
CA GLY A 456 0.48 22.25 4.98
C GLY A 456 1.98 22.05 5.20
N GLU A 457 2.43 20.94 5.76
CA GLU A 457 3.88 20.63 5.85
C GLU A 457 4.49 20.48 4.46
N ARG A 458 5.61 21.15 4.23
CA ARG A 458 6.31 21.16 2.93
C ARG A 458 7.80 20.78 3.05
N ASP A 459 8.38 20.85 4.25
CA ASP A 459 9.75 20.40 4.46
C ASP A 459 9.80 18.85 4.35
N PRO A 460 10.52 18.30 3.36
CA PRO A 460 10.50 16.86 3.09
C PRO A 460 11.11 16.02 4.22
N PHE A 461 12.17 16.51 4.89
CA PHE A 461 12.78 15.82 6.03
C PHE A 461 11.80 15.77 7.20
N ARG A 462 11.19 16.91 7.54
CA ARG A 462 10.18 16.99 8.61
C ARG A 462 8.95 16.14 8.28
N ALA A 463 8.51 16.12 7.01
CA ALA A 463 7.40 15.29 6.55
C ALA A 463 7.65 13.82 6.86
N GLY A 464 8.86 13.31 6.55
CA GLY A 464 9.28 11.95 6.88
C GLY A 464 9.31 11.65 8.38
N VAL A 465 9.94 12.55 9.15
CA VAL A 465 10.00 12.44 10.62
C VAL A 465 8.60 12.41 11.24
N LEU A 466 7.72 13.35 10.86
CA LEU A 466 6.40 13.49 11.46
C LEU A 466 5.46 12.33 11.11
N ALA A 467 5.54 11.78 9.90
CA ALA A 467 4.78 10.60 9.52
C ALA A 467 5.13 9.40 10.42
N VAL A 468 6.41 9.13 10.63
CA VAL A 468 6.88 8.00 11.47
C VAL A 468 6.54 8.22 12.94
N LEU A 469 6.85 9.39 13.49
CA LEU A 469 6.57 9.70 14.89
C LEU A 469 5.07 9.71 15.18
N GLY A 470 4.25 10.28 14.29
CA GLY A 470 2.81 10.30 14.43
C GLY A 470 2.21 8.90 14.42
N ALA A 471 2.60 8.06 13.45
CA ALA A 471 2.14 6.68 13.40
C ALA A 471 2.52 5.88 14.67
N ALA A 472 3.73 6.05 15.17
CA ALA A 472 4.18 5.38 16.40
C ALA A 472 3.47 5.92 17.65
N ARG A 473 3.22 7.26 17.77
CA ARG A 473 2.47 7.84 18.88
C ARG A 473 1.01 7.38 18.89
N ASN A 474 0.39 7.29 17.72
CA ASN A 474 -0.98 6.77 17.58
C ASN A 474 -1.10 5.34 18.12
N VAL A 475 -0.15 4.46 17.78
CA VAL A 475 -0.07 3.10 18.32
C VAL A 475 0.14 3.12 19.83
N ALA A 476 1.02 3.98 20.33
CA ALA A 476 1.29 4.12 21.77
C ALA A 476 0.06 4.63 22.55
N CYS A 477 -0.70 5.59 22.00
CA CYS A 477 -1.96 6.09 22.56
C CYS A 477 -3.05 5.02 22.63
N ALA A 478 -2.97 4.00 21.79
CA ALA A 478 -3.84 2.82 21.86
C ALA A 478 -3.31 1.73 22.83
N GLY A 479 -2.24 1.98 23.54
CA GLY A 479 -1.63 1.04 24.49
C GLY A 479 -0.78 -0.04 23.84
N GLY A 480 -0.42 0.15 22.57
CA GLY A 480 0.46 -0.75 21.82
C GLY A 480 1.93 -0.36 21.92
N GLU A 481 2.82 -1.33 22.08
CA GLU A 481 4.25 -1.18 21.85
C GLU A 481 4.49 -1.14 20.33
N PRO A 482 4.95 -0.02 19.73
CA PRO A 482 5.29 0.00 18.31
C PRO A 482 6.39 -1.03 18.01
N LEU A 483 6.17 -1.88 16.99
CA LEU A 483 7.07 -3.00 16.66
C LEU A 483 7.75 -2.84 15.31
N ALA A 484 7.03 -2.38 14.30
CA ALA A 484 7.56 -2.20 12.97
C ALA A 484 6.71 -1.23 12.13
N LEU A 485 7.31 -0.75 11.05
CA LEU A 485 6.76 0.22 10.11
C LEU A 485 6.66 -0.36 8.70
N THR A 486 5.76 0.21 7.93
CA THR A 486 5.69 0.17 6.46
C THR A 486 5.59 1.60 5.95
N ASP A 487 6.15 1.91 4.79
CA ASP A 487 6.11 3.26 4.22
C ASP A 487 5.52 3.29 2.82
N CYS A 488 4.93 4.42 2.45
CA CYS A 488 4.48 4.70 1.09
C CYS A 488 4.98 6.09 0.69
N LEU A 489 5.88 6.15 -0.27
CA LEU A 489 6.55 7.38 -0.70
C LEU A 489 5.84 7.93 -1.93
N ASN A 490 5.13 9.06 -1.78
CA ASN A 490 4.40 9.71 -2.87
C ASN A 490 5.08 11.04 -3.22
N PHE A 491 5.66 11.12 -4.43
CA PHE A 491 6.42 12.28 -4.91
C PHE A 491 6.15 12.52 -6.40
N GLY A 492 6.51 13.69 -6.89
CA GLY A 492 6.53 14.00 -8.31
C GLY A 492 7.63 13.25 -9.07
N SER A 493 7.95 13.70 -10.29
CA SER A 493 8.99 13.08 -11.13
C SER A 493 10.39 13.23 -10.54
N PRO A 494 11.13 12.13 -10.34
CA PRO A 494 12.51 12.14 -9.86
C PRO A 494 13.48 12.70 -10.90
N ASP A 495 13.05 12.88 -12.15
CA ASP A 495 13.83 13.55 -13.20
C ASP A 495 14.00 15.05 -12.93
N LYS A 496 13.15 15.61 -12.06
CA LYS A 496 13.27 17.00 -11.57
C LYS A 496 14.25 17.01 -10.38
N PRO A 497 15.40 17.70 -10.45
CA PRO A 497 16.43 17.63 -9.39
C PRO A 497 15.93 18.04 -8.00
N GLY A 498 14.97 18.96 -7.94
CA GLY A 498 14.31 19.36 -6.70
C GLY A 498 13.50 18.21 -6.09
N ILE A 499 12.71 17.50 -6.88
CA ILE A 499 11.90 16.35 -6.40
C ILE A 499 12.80 15.18 -5.96
N ALA A 500 13.89 14.94 -6.70
CA ALA A 500 14.87 13.93 -6.29
C ALA A 500 15.52 14.26 -4.94
N TRP A 501 15.75 15.56 -4.65
CA TRP A 501 16.22 16.01 -3.35
C TRP A 501 15.15 15.85 -2.27
N GLU A 502 13.88 16.20 -2.56
CA GLU A 502 12.76 16.00 -1.63
C GLU A 502 12.63 14.53 -1.22
N LEU A 503 12.69 13.60 -2.18
CA LEU A 503 12.64 12.16 -1.93
C LEU A 503 13.78 11.71 -1.02
N GLU A 504 15.01 12.15 -1.26
CA GLU A 504 16.16 11.83 -0.41
C GLU A 504 15.98 12.34 1.00
N GLN A 505 15.55 13.60 1.16
CA GLN A 505 15.34 14.21 2.48
C GLN A 505 14.24 13.53 3.27
N ALA A 506 13.14 13.17 2.62
CA ALA A 506 12.05 12.44 3.28
C ALA A 506 12.48 11.05 3.75
N ILE A 507 13.23 10.32 2.92
CA ILE A 507 13.79 9.01 3.30
C ILE A 507 14.75 9.14 4.48
N GLU A 508 15.58 10.20 4.51
CA GLU A 508 16.47 10.46 5.64
C GLU A 508 15.69 10.76 6.92
N GLY A 509 14.65 11.59 6.84
CA GLY A 509 13.76 11.85 7.98
C GLY A 509 13.06 10.60 8.51
N ILE A 510 12.56 9.74 7.62
CA ILE A 510 11.97 8.44 7.97
C ILE A 510 13.00 7.56 8.68
N ALA A 511 14.20 7.44 8.12
CA ALA A 511 15.27 6.60 8.68
C ALA A 511 15.68 7.04 10.07
N GLU A 512 15.97 8.34 10.28
CA GLU A 512 16.36 8.89 11.57
C GLU A 512 15.27 8.71 12.64
N ALA A 513 14.01 8.94 12.28
CA ALA A 513 12.91 8.74 13.23
C ALA A 513 12.70 7.27 13.59
N ALA A 514 12.81 6.35 12.64
CA ALA A 514 12.72 4.92 12.86
C ALA A 514 13.89 4.39 13.73
N GLU A 515 15.11 4.89 13.50
CA GLU A 515 16.28 4.57 14.31
C GLU A 515 16.14 5.06 15.76
N ALA A 516 15.67 6.31 15.97
CA ALA A 516 15.43 6.86 17.30
C ALA A 516 14.38 6.04 18.08
N LEU A 517 13.35 5.58 17.41
CA LEU A 517 12.34 4.67 17.95
C LEU A 517 12.87 3.24 18.14
N SER A 518 13.95 2.87 17.43
CA SER A 518 14.51 1.51 17.35
C SER A 518 13.51 0.50 16.78
N ILE A 519 12.76 0.89 15.74
CA ILE A 519 11.78 0.03 15.06
C ILE A 519 12.12 -0.09 13.58
N PRO A 520 12.04 -1.31 12.98
CA PRO A 520 12.38 -1.54 11.58
C PRO A 520 11.25 -1.15 10.63
N ILE A 521 11.63 -0.80 9.39
CA ILE A 521 10.73 -0.66 8.25
C ILE A 521 10.80 -1.97 7.45
N VAL A 522 9.72 -2.74 7.42
CA VAL A 522 9.74 -4.12 6.92
C VAL A 522 9.11 -4.30 5.55
N SER A 523 8.39 -3.30 5.07
CA SER A 523 7.78 -3.25 3.74
C SER A 523 7.56 -1.80 3.33
N GLY A 524 7.21 -1.58 2.07
CA GLY A 524 6.86 -0.26 1.59
C GLY A 524 6.50 -0.27 0.12
N ASN A 525 6.20 0.93 -0.40
CA ASN A 525 5.88 1.19 -1.80
C ASN A 525 6.39 2.58 -2.19
N VAL A 526 6.74 2.76 -3.45
CA VAL A 526 7.15 4.06 -4.01
C VAL A 526 6.23 4.41 -5.17
N SER A 527 5.62 5.59 -5.09
CA SER A 527 4.81 6.21 -6.13
C SER A 527 5.46 7.51 -6.56
N LEU A 528 6.08 7.51 -7.72
CA LEU A 528 6.69 8.69 -8.34
C LEU A 528 5.85 9.18 -9.53
N TYR A 529 6.28 10.28 -10.15
CA TYR A 529 5.58 10.91 -11.27
C TYR A 529 4.15 11.37 -10.93
N ASN A 530 3.88 11.69 -9.65
CA ASN A 530 2.62 12.33 -9.28
C ASN A 530 2.66 13.81 -9.68
N ASP A 531 2.62 14.04 -10.97
CA ASP A 531 2.68 15.34 -11.64
C ASP A 531 1.46 15.53 -12.53
N THR A 532 0.96 16.75 -12.61
CA THR A 532 -0.09 17.15 -13.54
C THR A 532 0.21 18.54 -14.10
N ASP A 533 0.28 18.65 -15.44
CA ASP A 533 0.60 19.90 -16.14
C ASP A 533 1.88 20.58 -15.59
N GLY A 534 2.92 19.80 -15.37
CA GLY A 534 4.23 20.26 -14.89
C GLY A 534 4.30 20.60 -13.39
N ARG A 535 3.18 20.45 -12.64
CA ARG A 535 3.11 20.67 -11.20
C ARG A 535 3.21 19.33 -10.47
N SER A 536 4.14 19.23 -9.54
CA SER A 536 4.31 18.07 -8.66
C SER A 536 3.44 18.21 -7.41
N ILE A 537 3.00 17.09 -6.85
CA ILE A 537 2.43 17.06 -5.50
C ILE A 537 3.50 17.44 -4.47
N PRO A 538 3.12 17.91 -3.27
CA PRO A 538 4.10 18.10 -2.19
C PRO A 538 4.68 16.78 -1.70
N PRO A 539 5.86 16.81 -1.04
CA PRO A 539 6.47 15.63 -0.44
C PRO A 539 5.48 14.94 0.51
N THR A 540 5.07 13.72 0.17
CA THR A 540 4.02 13.02 0.94
C THR A 540 4.45 11.58 1.28
N PRO A 541 5.42 11.43 2.20
CA PRO A 541 5.70 10.13 2.79
C PRO A 541 4.57 9.75 3.78
N VAL A 542 4.08 8.50 3.68
CA VAL A 542 3.06 7.96 4.58
C VAL A 542 3.65 6.76 5.31
N ALA A 543 3.48 6.70 6.62
CA ALA A 543 3.98 5.60 7.46
C ALA A 543 2.83 4.84 8.10
N GLY A 544 2.83 3.51 7.94
CA GLY A 544 1.98 2.60 8.69
C GLY A 544 2.76 2.00 9.86
N CYS A 545 2.15 1.94 11.04
CA CYS A 545 2.76 1.35 12.23
C CYS A 545 1.89 0.23 12.80
N VAL A 546 2.54 -0.87 13.14
CA VAL A 546 1.92 -2.01 13.83
C VAL A 546 2.58 -2.18 15.19
N GLY A 547 1.76 -2.30 16.24
CA GLY A 547 2.24 -2.51 17.59
C GLY A 547 1.45 -3.57 18.36
N LEU A 548 2.09 -4.14 19.39
CA LEU A 548 1.50 -5.19 20.21
C LEU A 548 0.88 -4.59 21.48
N VAL A 549 -0.41 -4.82 21.66
CA VAL A 549 -1.14 -4.52 22.90
C VAL A 549 -1.11 -5.75 23.79
N PRO A 550 -0.49 -5.67 24.98
CA PRO A 550 -0.36 -6.83 25.87
C PRO A 550 -1.70 -7.38 26.36
N ASP A 551 -2.66 -6.50 26.64
CA ASP A 551 -4.01 -6.87 27.08
C ASP A 551 -5.02 -5.81 26.64
N VAL A 552 -5.94 -6.20 25.76
CA VAL A 552 -6.96 -5.30 25.18
C VAL A 552 -7.94 -4.72 26.21
N ARG A 553 -7.97 -5.21 27.44
CA ARG A 553 -8.81 -4.65 28.50
C ARG A 553 -8.27 -3.33 29.06
N PHE A 554 -6.99 -3.04 28.81
CA PHE A 554 -6.29 -1.84 29.26
C PHE A 554 -6.01 -0.84 28.14
N VAL A 555 -6.74 -0.94 27.04
CA VAL A 555 -6.68 0.05 25.94
C VAL A 555 -7.26 1.37 26.42
N PRO A 556 -6.48 2.48 26.44
CA PRO A 556 -7.02 3.80 26.73
C PRO A 556 -8.04 4.20 25.67
N GLY A 557 -9.22 4.66 26.06
CA GLY A 557 -10.25 4.96 25.08
C GLY A 557 -11.13 6.14 25.44
N ARG A 558 -11.63 6.20 26.68
CA ARG A 558 -12.57 7.23 27.07
C ARG A 558 -12.26 7.69 28.50
N TRP A 559 -12.12 8.99 28.67
CA TRP A 559 -12.06 9.57 30.01
C TRP A 559 -13.38 9.43 30.78
N ARG A 560 -13.32 9.56 32.07
CA ARG A 560 -14.44 9.40 33.00
C ARG A 560 -14.62 10.68 33.81
N SER A 561 -15.83 10.93 34.28
CA SER A 561 -16.08 12.07 35.17
C SER A 561 -15.16 11.99 36.40
N GLY A 562 -14.49 13.08 36.72
CA GLY A 562 -13.52 13.18 37.80
C GLY A 562 -12.08 12.85 37.41
N ASP A 563 -11.82 12.33 36.23
CA ASP A 563 -10.44 12.05 35.79
C ASP A 563 -9.62 13.36 35.72
N ALA A 564 -8.35 13.26 36.11
CA ALA A 564 -7.38 14.32 35.90
C ALA A 564 -6.99 14.34 34.42
N VAL A 565 -7.03 15.55 33.82
CA VAL A 565 -6.56 15.78 32.45
C VAL A 565 -5.12 16.26 32.49
N LEU A 566 -4.26 15.56 31.75
CA LEU A 566 -2.81 15.75 31.78
C LEU A 566 -2.31 15.96 30.35
N LEU A 567 -1.21 16.70 30.24
CA LEU A 567 -0.49 16.87 28.98
C LEU A 567 0.95 16.37 29.17
N ALA A 568 1.32 15.37 28.39
CA ALA A 568 2.71 14.92 28.27
C ALA A 568 3.35 15.60 27.05
N THR A 569 4.58 16.11 27.19
CA THR A 569 5.25 16.90 26.15
C THR A 569 6.69 16.45 25.99
N ALA A 570 7.13 16.18 24.76
CA ALA A 570 8.54 16.01 24.43
C ALA A 570 9.23 17.40 24.48
N PRO A 571 10.36 17.54 25.15
CA PRO A 571 11.09 18.79 25.17
C PRO A 571 11.81 19.05 23.84
N GLY A 572 11.77 20.28 23.35
CA GLY A 572 12.46 20.70 22.12
C GLY A 572 11.62 20.55 20.86
N ALA A 573 12.06 21.21 19.78
CA ALA A 573 11.48 21.06 18.47
C ALA A 573 12.18 19.90 17.75
N LEU A 574 11.45 18.85 17.41
CA LEU A 574 11.99 17.67 16.71
C LEU A 574 13.25 17.06 17.38
N ASP A 575 13.27 16.98 18.69
CA ASP A 575 14.27 16.19 19.43
C ASP A 575 13.84 14.70 19.38
N LEU A 576 14.43 13.95 18.46
CA LEU A 576 14.02 12.57 18.17
C LEU A 576 14.16 11.63 19.36
N ASP A 577 15.16 11.83 20.22
CA ASP A 577 15.33 11.04 21.45
C ASP A 577 14.22 11.33 22.46
N ALA A 578 13.82 12.61 22.57
CA ALA A 578 12.73 13.02 23.43
C ALA A 578 11.37 12.54 22.90
N GLU A 579 11.15 12.59 21.61
CA GLU A 579 9.95 12.06 20.94
C GLU A 579 9.84 10.53 21.16
N ALA A 580 10.91 9.79 20.91
CA ALA A 580 10.96 8.36 21.18
C ALA A 580 10.75 8.01 22.67
N ALA A 581 11.25 8.85 23.57
CA ALA A 581 10.99 8.69 25.01
C ALA A 581 9.52 8.94 25.36
N LEU A 582 8.85 9.91 24.69
CA LEU A 582 7.41 10.18 24.84
C LEU A 582 6.59 8.96 24.36
N VAL A 583 6.88 8.41 23.19
CA VAL A 583 6.21 7.21 22.66
C VAL A 583 6.35 6.06 23.67
N ARG A 584 7.57 5.77 24.13
CA ARG A 584 7.82 4.71 25.13
C ARG A 584 7.10 4.96 26.45
N TYR A 585 7.00 6.20 26.88
CA TYR A 585 6.28 6.56 28.11
C TYR A 585 4.77 6.29 27.97
N VAL A 586 4.16 6.72 26.88
CA VAL A 586 2.70 6.65 26.67
C VAL A 586 2.21 5.21 26.67
N TRP A 587 2.80 4.31 25.86
CA TRP A 587 2.33 2.93 25.83
C TRP A 587 2.58 2.17 27.16
N LYS A 588 3.67 2.48 27.89
CA LYS A 588 3.92 1.91 29.22
C LYS A 588 2.94 2.40 30.27
N ALA A 589 2.45 3.63 30.12
CA ALA A 589 1.47 4.23 31.03
C ALA A 589 0.04 3.71 30.77
N ALA A 590 -0.25 3.15 29.59
CA ALA A 590 -1.58 2.73 29.15
C ALA A 590 -2.41 1.96 30.19
N PRO A 591 -1.86 1.03 31.00
CA PRO A 591 -2.66 0.29 31.98
C PRO A 591 -3.31 1.14 33.09
N VAL A 592 -2.86 2.38 33.30
CA VAL A 592 -3.43 3.30 34.28
C VAL A 592 -4.17 4.48 33.65
N LEU A 593 -4.14 4.59 32.32
CA LEU A 593 -4.82 5.65 31.58
C LEU A 593 -6.25 5.26 31.23
N THR A 594 -7.16 6.22 31.30
CA THR A 594 -8.53 6.10 30.77
C THR A 594 -8.62 6.64 29.35
N LEU A 595 -7.78 7.64 29.02
CA LEU A 595 -7.61 8.20 27.68
C LEU A 595 -6.11 8.45 27.43
N ALA A 596 -5.67 8.19 26.21
CA ALA A 596 -4.47 8.75 25.61
C ALA A 596 -4.81 9.13 24.17
N HIS A 597 -4.39 10.35 23.75
CA HIS A 597 -4.70 10.89 22.44
C HIS A 597 -3.57 11.81 21.96
N ASP A 598 -3.09 11.58 20.74
CA ASP A 598 -2.02 12.38 20.13
C ASP A 598 -2.51 13.80 19.86
N VAL A 599 -1.66 14.79 20.10
CA VAL A 599 -1.94 16.18 19.77
C VAL A 599 -1.29 16.47 18.43
N SER A 600 -2.05 16.27 17.36
CA SER A 600 -1.61 16.44 15.98
C SER A 600 -2.28 17.66 15.32
N ASP A 601 -3.04 17.46 14.25
CA ASP A 601 -3.70 18.51 13.48
C ASP A 601 -4.66 19.35 14.32
N GLY A 602 -4.60 20.67 14.18
CA GLY A 602 -5.41 21.59 15.00
C GLY A 602 -4.92 21.76 16.44
N GLY A 603 -3.89 21.01 16.87
CA GLY A 603 -3.24 21.14 18.17
C GLY A 603 -4.12 20.73 19.35
N LEU A 604 -3.74 21.15 20.57
CA LEU A 604 -4.38 20.71 21.81
C LEU A 604 -5.89 21.04 21.87
N THR A 605 -6.33 22.13 21.23
CA THR A 605 -7.75 22.51 21.22
C THR A 605 -8.59 21.47 20.46
N GLU A 606 -8.12 21.04 19.31
CA GLU A 606 -8.81 20.02 18.52
C GLU A 606 -8.76 18.66 19.21
N ALA A 607 -7.61 18.24 19.72
CA ALA A 607 -7.48 17.01 20.49
C ALA A 607 -8.44 16.93 21.70
N LEU A 608 -8.68 18.08 22.38
CA LEU A 608 -9.69 18.16 23.45
C LEU A 608 -11.11 17.97 22.90
N HIS A 609 -11.46 18.62 21.78
CA HIS A 609 -12.77 18.45 21.15
C HIS A 609 -13.01 17.02 20.71
N GLU A 610 -12.02 16.36 20.12
CA GLU A 610 -12.11 14.94 19.69
C GLU A 610 -12.28 14.02 20.90
N ALA A 611 -11.51 14.23 21.98
CA ALA A 611 -11.64 13.47 23.21
C ALA A 611 -13.02 13.67 23.88
N GLU A 612 -13.56 14.91 23.89
CA GLU A 612 -14.90 15.22 24.37
C GLU A 612 -15.98 14.52 23.53
N ALA A 613 -15.88 14.61 22.21
CA ALA A 613 -16.83 13.99 21.29
C ALA A 613 -16.82 12.45 21.42
N TYR A 614 -15.62 11.85 21.49
CA TYR A 614 -15.46 10.39 21.62
C TYR A 614 -15.95 9.85 22.97
N SER A 615 -15.73 10.61 24.04
CA SER A 615 -16.08 10.21 25.40
C SER A 615 -17.53 10.58 25.80
N GLY A 616 -18.09 11.60 25.15
CA GLY A 616 -19.40 12.17 25.51
C GLY A 616 -19.38 13.00 26.80
N LEU A 617 -18.22 13.39 27.30
CA LEU A 617 -18.01 14.16 28.52
C LEU A 617 -17.10 15.35 28.21
N ARG A 618 -17.33 16.48 28.89
CA ARG A 618 -16.51 17.68 28.75
C ARG A 618 -15.40 17.74 29.81
N ALA A 619 -14.35 18.50 29.53
CA ALA A 619 -13.29 18.77 30.49
C ALA A 619 -13.15 20.28 30.74
N ASP A 620 -12.91 20.65 32.02
CA ASP A 620 -12.46 21.98 32.36
C ASP A 620 -10.95 22.03 32.31
N VAL A 621 -10.39 22.77 31.37
CA VAL A 621 -8.94 22.80 31.10
C VAL A 621 -8.41 24.20 31.07
N GLU A 622 -7.25 24.39 31.65
CA GLU A 622 -6.41 25.58 31.46
C GLU A 622 -5.38 25.29 30.37
N LEU A 623 -5.58 25.90 29.17
CA LEU A 623 -4.69 25.67 28.03
C LEU A 623 -3.28 26.20 28.34
N PRO A 624 -2.25 25.35 28.29
CA PRO A 624 -0.86 25.78 28.41
C PRO A 624 -0.43 26.57 27.17
N LYS A 625 0.69 27.27 27.28
CA LYS A 625 1.35 27.82 26.08
C LYS A 625 1.78 26.64 25.17
N ALA A 626 1.64 26.88 23.86
CA ALA A 626 2.09 25.93 22.86
C ALA A 626 3.57 25.56 23.08
N ALA A 627 3.87 24.28 22.98
CA ALA A 627 5.24 23.76 23.04
C ALA A 627 5.66 23.24 21.64
N PRO A 628 6.94 23.34 21.29
CA PRO A 628 7.41 23.01 19.95
C PRO A 628 7.57 21.49 19.70
N GLY A 629 7.58 20.65 20.72
CA GLY A 629 7.70 19.18 20.60
C GLY A 629 6.37 18.47 20.57
N GLY A 630 6.40 17.17 20.28
CA GLY A 630 5.22 16.31 20.28
C GLY A 630 4.52 16.30 21.63
N GLN A 631 3.20 16.21 21.61
CA GLN A 631 2.35 16.26 22.79
C GLN A 631 1.34 15.13 22.76
N VAL A 632 0.97 14.64 23.95
CA VAL A 632 -0.09 13.64 24.11
C VAL A 632 -1.02 14.08 25.24
N LEU A 633 -2.30 14.14 24.95
CA LEU A 633 -3.37 14.37 25.90
C LEU A 633 -3.68 13.07 26.64
N LEU A 634 -3.59 13.10 27.95
CA LEU A 634 -3.80 11.93 28.82
C LEU A 634 -4.91 12.20 29.82
N ALA A 635 -5.62 11.12 30.21
CA ALA A 635 -6.51 11.18 31.37
C ALA A 635 -6.36 9.92 32.23
N CYS A 636 -6.49 10.08 33.56
CA CYS A 636 -6.50 8.98 34.51
C CYS A 636 -7.27 9.35 35.77
N ALA A 637 -7.58 8.35 36.61
CA ALA A 637 -8.11 8.62 37.94
C ALA A 637 -7.16 9.51 38.76
N PRO A 638 -7.63 10.45 39.59
CA PRO A 638 -6.79 11.35 40.35
C PRO A 638 -5.72 10.63 41.20
N ASP A 639 -6.05 9.50 41.77
CA ASP A 639 -5.17 8.69 42.61
C ASP A 639 -4.02 8.01 41.81
N ASP A 640 -4.17 7.90 40.51
CA ASP A 640 -3.15 7.30 39.64
C ASP A 640 -2.15 8.34 39.08
N VAL A 641 -2.39 9.65 39.27
CA VAL A 641 -1.50 10.71 38.76
C VAL A 641 -0.07 10.56 39.30
N GLU A 642 0.10 10.20 40.61
CA GLU A 642 1.42 10.01 41.21
C GLU A 642 2.16 8.82 40.60
N ARG A 643 1.44 7.78 40.17
CA ARG A 643 2.02 6.59 39.53
C ARG A 643 2.62 6.86 38.17
N LEU A 644 2.15 7.93 37.48
CA LEU A 644 2.64 8.31 36.17
C LEU A 644 4.01 8.98 36.20
N GLY A 645 4.38 9.65 37.31
CA GLY A 645 5.74 10.04 37.75
C GLY A 645 6.68 10.70 36.72
N ALA A 646 6.23 11.22 35.58
CA ALA A 646 7.08 11.66 34.48
C ALA A 646 7.52 13.12 34.58
N LYS A 647 8.78 13.38 34.25
CA LYS A 647 9.25 14.73 33.89
C LYS A 647 8.55 15.15 32.59
N GLY A 648 7.95 16.32 32.54
CA GLY A 648 7.21 16.82 31.38
C GLY A 648 5.71 16.54 31.40
N LEU A 649 5.20 15.86 32.44
CA LEU A 649 3.78 15.67 32.65
C LEU A 649 3.19 16.88 33.39
N ARG A 650 2.20 17.54 32.80
CA ARG A 650 1.50 18.69 33.39
C ARG A 650 0.01 18.38 33.53
N ARG A 651 -0.52 18.56 34.74
CA ARG A 651 -1.97 18.54 34.92
C ARG A 651 -2.53 19.87 34.38
N ILE A 652 -3.51 19.78 33.49
CA ILE A 652 -4.14 20.91 32.82
C ILE A 652 -5.64 21.03 33.12
N GLY A 653 -6.25 20.02 33.75
CA GLY A 653 -7.69 20.11 34.04
C GLY A 653 -8.28 18.90 34.72
N VAL A 654 -9.62 18.80 34.60
CA VAL A 654 -10.43 17.70 35.14
C VAL A 654 -11.64 17.46 34.24
N VAL A 655 -12.04 16.19 34.06
CA VAL A 655 -13.23 15.78 33.33
C VAL A 655 -14.47 15.98 34.21
N ARG A 656 -15.53 16.57 33.64
CA ARG A 656 -16.81 16.83 34.32
C ARG A 656 -17.88 15.77 34.02
#